data_22d16658a23f61de94cce1b40cb6fef6
#
_entry.id   22d16658a23f61de94cce1b40cb6fef6
#
_cell.length_a   1.000
_cell.length_b   1.000
_cell.length_c   1.000
_cell.angle_alpha   90.00
_cell.angle_beta   90.00
_cell.angle_gamma   90.00
#
_symmetry.space_group_name_H-M   'P 1'
#
loop_
_entity.id
_entity.type
_entity.pdbx_description
1 polymer ?
#
loop_
_entity_poly.entity_id
_entity_poly.type
_entity_poly.pdbx_seq_one_letter_code
_entity_poly.pdbx_strand_id
1 'polypeptide(L)'
;MVSHSRHDIPQLAHARVGISRQARPLFEPGIVRRALADSFRKLNPLHQLRNPVMFTVWICSAFTTGLWLQALSGHGVGRPGFILAISLWLWFTLLFANFAEAMAEGRGKAQADSLRKSKRDVKAKRLVGTDRLGPHKVVDAPELRINDLVLVEAGETIPGDGEVVEGVASVNESAITGESAPVIRESGGDRSAVTGGTLVLSDWLVIRVSSNPGESFLDRMIAMVEGAKRQKTPNEIALDILLAGLTIIFLLATATLLPYSIFSTKAAGQGSPVSLTVLVSLLVCLIPTTIGGLLSAIGIAGMDRMIQANVIATSGRAVEAAGDVDVLLLDKTGTITLGNRQAVAFLPAEGVDLQQLADAAQLSSLADETPEGRSIVVLAKEQHGLRERDIHALDAHFVPFTAQTRMSGVNLGTRQIRKGATSAIEAYVQSHGGTFPDDLRRTVDQISMAGGTPLVVAEGSHALGVIQLKDIVKGGIKERFAELRGMGIKTVMITGDNPLTAAAIAAEAGVDDFLAQATPEAKLKLIREYQAGGRLVAMTGDGTNDAPALAQADVAVAMNSGTQAAKEAGNMVDLDSNPTKLIEIVEIGKQMLMTRGSLTTFSIANDVAKYFAILPAAFVATYPALGALNVMGLHSPESAILSAVIFNALIIVVLIPLALRGVKYRPVGAAQLLQRNLLIYGAGGLVVPFIGIKAIDWLLVALHLAA
;
A
#
# COMPACT_ATOMS: atom_id res chain seq x y z
N MET A 1 -26.13 12.50 51.68
CA MET A 1 -25.80 11.26 50.90
C MET A 1 -26.80 11.18 49.77
N VAL A 2 -26.40 11.64 48.59
CA VAL A 2 -27.18 11.50 47.34
C VAL A 2 -26.25 10.82 46.37
N SER A 3 -26.60 9.58 45.99
CA SER A 3 -25.82 8.75 45.09
C SER A 3 -26.02 9.25 43.65
N HIS A 4 -24.95 9.69 42.99
CA HIS A 4 -24.94 9.93 41.58
C HIS A 4 -24.86 8.58 40.86
N SER A 5 -25.95 8.16 40.25
CA SER A 5 -25.97 7.10 39.26
C SER A 5 -25.32 7.63 37.95
N ARG A 6 -24.16 7.06 37.65
CA ARG A 6 -23.56 7.18 36.31
C ARG A 6 -24.47 6.47 35.32
N HIS A 7 -25.10 7.23 34.43
CA HIS A 7 -25.71 6.69 33.23
C HIS A 7 -24.57 6.25 32.30
N ASP A 8 -24.43 4.95 32.16
CA ASP A 8 -23.63 4.35 31.10
C ASP A 8 -24.27 4.71 29.75
N ILE A 9 -23.58 5.56 29.02
CA ILE A 9 -23.85 5.79 27.59
C ILE A 9 -23.52 4.47 26.89
N PRO A 10 -24.44 3.85 26.12
CA PRO A 10 -24.11 2.69 25.34
C PRO A 10 -23.01 3.07 24.35
N GLN A 11 -21.82 2.54 24.53
CA GLN A 11 -20.81 2.52 23.49
C GLN A 11 -21.45 1.82 22.30
N LEU A 12 -21.84 2.60 21.28
CA LEU A 12 -22.08 2.09 19.94
C LEU A 12 -20.84 1.31 19.55
N ALA A 13 -20.91 -0.01 19.70
CA ALA A 13 -19.95 -0.93 19.12
C ALA A 13 -19.89 -0.58 17.64
N HIS A 14 -18.86 0.19 17.26
CA HIS A 14 -18.49 0.30 15.87
C HIS A 14 -18.26 -1.12 15.39
N ALA A 15 -19.29 -1.69 14.76
CA ALA A 15 -19.13 -2.85 13.94
C ALA A 15 -17.94 -2.54 13.04
N ARG A 16 -16.80 -3.18 13.30
CA ARG A 16 -15.78 -3.37 12.29
C ARG A 16 -16.52 -4.04 11.15
N VAL A 17 -17.02 -3.26 10.20
CA VAL A 17 -17.31 -3.73 8.86
C VAL A 17 -15.94 -3.98 8.22
N GLY A 18 -15.21 -4.90 8.85
CA GLY A 18 -14.19 -5.64 8.18
C GLY A 18 -14.96 -6.53 7.23
N ILE A 19 -15.14 -6.11 5.99
CA ILE A 19 -15.27 -7.06 4.89
C ILE A 19 -14.02 -7.91 5.07
N SER A 20 -14.18 -9.09 5.66
CA SER A 20 -13.18 -10.13 5.68
C SER A 20 -12.96 -10.50 4.22
N ARG A 21 -12.11 -9.71 3.53
CA ARG A 21 -11.52 -10.16 2.28
C ARG A 21 -10.81 -11.45 2.65
N GLN A 22 -11.38 -12.58 2.25
CA GLN A 22 -10.72 -13.87 2.38
C GLN A 22 -9.39 -13.72 1.64
N ALA A 23 -8.32 -13.55 2.41
CA ALA A 23 -6.97 -13.51 1.86
C ALA A 23 -6.82 -14.75 0.98
N ARG A 24 -6.57 -14.57 -0.31
CA ARG A 24 -6.39 -15.69 -1.24
C ARG A 24 -5.35 -16.64 -0.66
N PRO A 25 -5.60 -17.95 -0.68
CA PRO A 25 -4.64 -18.91 -0.13
C PRO A 25 -3.29 -18.73 -0.84
N LEU A 26 -2.19 -18.82 -0.06
CA LEU A 26 -0.82 -18.66 -0.59
C LEU A 26 -0.51 -19.63 -1.72
N PHE A 27 -1.03 -20.83 -1.62
CA PHE A 27 -0.83 -21.93 -2.56
C PHE A 27 -2.13 -22.29 -3.27
N GLU A 28 -2.61 -21.41 -4.15
CA GLU A 28 -3.74 -21.69 -5.02
C GLU A 28 -3.30 -22.70 -6.09
N PRO A 29 -4.02 -23.84 -6.31
CA PRO A 29 -3.58 -24.90 -7.21
C PRO A 29 -3.22 -24.44 -8.62
N GLY A 30 -3.99 -23.48 -9.16
CA GLY A 30 -3.74 -22.92 -10.49
C GLY A 30 -2.42 -22.15 -10.58
N ILE A 31 -2.09 -21.36 -9.54
CA ILE A 31 -0.85 -20.59 -9.45
C ILE A 31 0.33 -21.55 -9.25
N VAL A 32 0.19 -22.53 -8.34
CA VAL A 32 1.26 -23.53 -8.08
C VAL A 32 1.62 -24.30 -9.35
N ARG A 33 0.62 -24.78 -10.13
CA ARG A 33 0.87 -25.51 -11.37
C ARG A 33 1.61 -24.67 -12.41
N ARG A 34 1.22 -23.40 -12.58
CA ARG A 34 1.92 -22.46 -13.48
C ARG A 34 3.34 -22.17 -13.00
N ALA A 35 3.50 -21.86 -11.71
CA ALA A 35 4.80 -21.58 -11.11
C ALA A 35 5.78 -22.78 -11.23
N LEU A 36 5.28 -24.01 -11.11
CA LEU A 36 6.09 -25.21 -11.32
C LEU A 36 6.58 -25.29 -12.77
N ALA A 37 5.74 -25.05 -13.76
CA ALA A 37 6.14 -25.04 -15.17
C ALA A 37 7.13 -23.89 -15.47
N ASP A 38 6.88 -22.70 -14.92
CA ASP A 38 7.74 -21.53 -15.13
C ASP A 38 9.09 -21.68 -14.42
N SER A 39 9.18 -22.41 -13.30
CA SER A 39 10.47 -22.69 -12.63
C SER A 39 11.46 -23.45 -13.54
N PHE A 40 10.96 -24.35 -14.39
CA PHE A 40 11.80 -25.03 -15.39
C PHE A 40 12.18 -24.10 -16.55
N ARG A 41 11.26 -23.24 -17.03
CA ARG A 41 11.57 -22.26 -18.08
C ARG A 41 12.65 -21.26 -17.64
N LYS A 42 12.63 -20.88 -16.37
CA LYS A 42 13.59 -19.97 -15.76
C LYS A 42 15.00 -20.58 -15.58
N LEU A 43 15.20 -21.88 -15.81
CA LEU A 43 16.52 -22.49 -15.86
C LEU A 43 17.37 -22.01 -17.04
N ASN A 44 16.82 -21.25 -17.99
CA ASN A 44 17.58 -20.62 -19.08
C ASN A 44 18.75 -19.81 -18.51
N PRO A 45 20.00 -20.04 -18.95
CA PRO A 45 21.20 -19.37 -18.43
C PRO A 45 21.13 -17.83 -18.57
N LEU A 46 20.50 -17.30 -19.63
CA LEU A 46 20.32 -15.86 -19.82
C LEU A 46 19.41 -15.25 -18.76
N HIS A 47 18.45 -16.02 -18.25
CA HIS A 47 17.61 -15.58 -17.13
C HIS A 47 18.42 -15.59 -15.83
N GLN A 48 19.18 -16.66 -15.58
CA GLN A 48 19.99 -16.82 -14.36
C GLN A 48 21.10 -15.76 -14.25
N LEU A 49 21.64 -15.29 -15.37
CA LEU A 49 22.70 -14.26 -15.41
C LEU A 49 22.30 -12.94 -14.73
N ARG A 50 20.98 -12.69 -14.58
CA ARG A 50 20.48 -11.50 -13.86
C ARG A 50 20.73 -11.55 -12.36
N ASN A 51 21.02 -12.73 -11.81
CA ASN A 51 21.29 -12.95 -10.40
C ASN A 51 22.64 -13.68 -10.27
N PRO A 52 23.72 -13.02 -9.81
CA PRO A 52 25.06 -13.59 -9.79
C PRO A 52 25.18 -14.85 -8.93
N VAL A 53 24.44 -14.89 -7.81
CA VAL A 53 24.40 -16.05 -6.91
C VAL A 53 23.78 -17.25 -7.62
N MET A 54 22.58 -17.10 -8.18
CA MET A 54 21.87 -18.19 -8.85
C MET A 54 22.59 -18.64 -10.13
N PHE A 55 23.23 -17.72 -10.85
CA PHE A 55 24.05 -18.07 -12.02
C PHE A 55 25.26 -18.93 -11.63
N THR A 56 25.91 -18.61 -10.50
CA THR A 56 27.01 -19.45 -9.98
C THR A 56 26.51 -20.84 -9.61
N VAL A 57 25.35 -20.95 -8.94
CA VAL A 57 24.74 -22.25 -8.63
C VAL A 57 24.41 -23.02 -9.93
N TRP A 58 23.92 -22.33 -10.98
CA TRP A 58 23.65 -22.93 -12.28
C TRP A 58 24.93 -23.53 -12.92
N ILE A 59 26.05 -22.77 -12.93
CA ILE A 59 27.36 -23.26 -13.40
C ILE A 59 27.78 -24.46 -12.57
N CYS A 60 27.69 -24.41 -11.25
CA CYS A 60 28.03 -25.48 -10.35
C CYS A 60 27.18 -26.74 -10.61
N SER A 61 25.88 -26.58 -10.86
CA SER A 61 24.99 -27.70 -11.19
C SER A 61 25.36 -28.37 -12.52
N ALA A 62 25.63 -27.57 -13.55
CA ALA A 62 26.06 -28.08 -14.85
C ALA A 62 27.42 -28.77 -14.73
N PHE A 63 28.37 -28.19 -14.00
CA PHE A 63 29.71 -28.73 -13.79
C PHE A 63 29.67 -30.05 -13.00
N THR A 64 28.90 -30.14 -11.91
CA THR A 64 28.75 -31.41 -11.16
C THR A 64 28.04 -32.48 -11.96
N THR A 65 27.11 -32.12 -12.85
CA THR A 65 26.49 -33.06 -13.80
C THR A 65 27.55 -33.61 -14.76
N GLY A 66 28.48 -32.77 -15.25
CA GLY A 66 29.61 -33.20 -16.05
C GLY A 66 30.56 -34.16 -15.31
N LEU A 67 30.89 -33.86 -14.04
CA LEU A 67 31.69 -34.75 -13.19
C LEU A 67 31.01 -36.10 -12.95
N TRP A 68 29.68 -36.12 -12.80
CA TRP A 68 28.92 -37.35 -12.69
C TRP A 68 29.00 -38.22 -13.95
N LEU A 69 28.85 -37.63 -15.14
CA LEU A 69 29.00 -38.33 -16.41
C LEU A 69 30.41 -38.87 -16.59
N GLN A 70 31.44 -38.10 -16.19
CA GLN A 70 32.82 -38.56 -16.18
C GLN A 70 33.03 -39.73 -15.21
N ALA A 71 32.43 -39.70 -14.01
CA ALA A 71 32.52 -40.79 -13.05
C ALA A 71 31.85 -42.08 -13.57
N LEU A 72 30.76 -41.98 -14.33
CA LEU A 72 30.12 -43.14 -14.97
C LEU A 72 30.99 -43.78 -16.06
N SER A 73 31.83 -43.00 -16.74
CA SER A 73 32.77 -43.52 -17.74
C SER A 73 34.04 -44.17 -17.15
N GLY A 74 34.13 -44.26 -15.82
CA GLY A 74 35.26 -44.86 -15.11
C GLY A 74 36.50 -43.95 -14.94
N HIS A 75 36.42 -42.69 -15.37
CA HIS A 75 37.51 -41.72 -15.30
C HIS A 75 37.37 -40.71 -14.17
N GLY A 76 36.34 -40.82 -13.30
CA GLY A 76 36.02 -39.88 -12.24
C GLY A 76 36.65 -40.19 -10.90
N VAL A 77 36.89 -39.16 -10.09
CA VAL A 77 37.33 -39.28 -8.69
C VAL A 77 36.12 -39.18 -7.78
N GLY A 78 35.78 -40.25 -7.07
CA GLY A 78 34.66 -40.30 -6.12
C GLY A 78 33.52 -41.26 -6.54
N ARG A 79 32.59 -41.52 -5.62
CA ARG A 79 31.46 -42.44 -5.84
C ARG A 79 30.42 -41.78 -6.77
N PRO A 80 30.04 -42.39 -7.91
CA PRO A 80 29.06 -41.77 -8.85
C PRO A 80 27.73 -41.41 -8.21
N GLY A 81 27.24 -42.22 -7.25
CA GLY A 81 25.99 -41.98 -6.53
C GLY A 81 26.03 -40.71 -5.67
N PHE A 82 27.15 -40.43 -5.01
CA PHE A 82 27.34 -39.20 -4.23
C PHE A 82 27.37 -37.96 -5.13
N ILE A 83 28.10 -38.02 -6.25
CA ILE A 83 28.17 -36.90 -7.22
C ILE A 83 26.80 -36.62 -7.81
N LEU A 84 26.02 -37.66 -8.16
CA LEU A 84 24.67 -37.54 -8.65
C LEU A 84 23.74 -36.87 -7.61
N ALA A 85 23.79 -37.31 -6.34
CA ALA A 85 23.00 -36.75 -5.28
C ALA A 85 23.29 -35.25 -5.09
N ILE A 86 24.56 -34.85 -5.05
CA ILE A 86 24.94 -33.42 -5.01
C ILE A 86 24.40 -32.67 -6.23
N SER A 87 24.60 -33.18 -7.44
CA SER A 87 24.13 -32.55 -8.68
C SER A 87 22.61 -32.34 -8.66
N LEU A 88 21.83 -33.37 -8.28
CA LEU A 88 20.36 -33.27 -8.20
C LEU A 88 19.92 -32.21 -7.20
N TRP A 89 20.53 -32.14 -6.02
CA TRP A 89 20.15 -31.15 -5.00
C TRP A 89 20.56 -29.71 -5.38
N LEU A 90 21.64 -29.55 -6.15
CA LEU A 90 21.99 -28.23 -6.73
C LEU A 90 20.93 -27.79 -7.76
N TRP A 91 20.46 -28.67 -8.63
CA TRP A 91 19.35 -28.39 -9.54
C TRP A 91 18.05 -28.11 -8.80
N PHE A 92 17.74 -28.83 -7.71
CA PHE A 92 16.58 -28.53 -6.87
C PHE A 92 16.71 -27.17 -6.20
N THR A 93 17.89 -26.74 -5.75
CA THR A 93 18.12 -25.40 -5.21
C THR A 93 17.71 -24.32 -6.21
N LEU A 94 18.11 -24.45 -7.47
CA LEU A 94 17.69 -23.53 -8.54
C LEU A 94 16.19 -23.58 -8.82
N LEU A 95 15.63 -24.79 -8.89
CA LEU A 95 14.19 -24.96 -9.12
C LEU A 95 13.36 -24.34 -7.99
N PHE A 96 13.77 -24.51 -6.73
CA PHE A 96 13.07 -23.93 -5.60
C PHE A 96 13.15 -22.41 -5.57
N ALA A 97 14.32 -21.82 -5.90
CA ALA A 97 14.48 -20.38 -6.03
C ALA A 97 13.61 -19.83 -7.17
N ASN A 98 13.67 -20.44 -8.34
CA ASN A 98 12.84 -20.07 -9.50
C ASN A 98 11.34 -20.24 -9.20
N PHE A 99 10.96 -21.28 -8.45
CA PHE A 99 9.58 -21.51 -8.04
C PHE A 99 9.08 -20.40 -7.09
N ALA A 100 9.91 -19.97 -6.14
CA ALA A 100 9.56 -18.85 -5.25
C ALA A 100 9.28 -17.57 -6.02
N GLU A 101 10.12 -17.24 -6.99
CA GLU A 101 9.93 -16.07 -7.87
C GLU A 101 8.69 -16.23 -8.76
N ALA A 102 8.51 -17.41 -9.38
CA ALA A 102 7.35 -17.69 -10.22
C ALA A 102 6.01 -17.69 -9.45
N MET A 103 6.01 -18.11 -8.18
CA MET A 103 4.86 -18.00 -7.29
C MET A 103 4.47 -16.56 -7.02
N ALA A 104 5.47 -15.70 -6.75
CA ALA A 104 5.24 -14.28 -6.55
C ALA A 104 4.67 -13.62 -7.82
N GLU A 105 5.28 -13.87 -8.99
CA GLU A 105 4.80 -13.36 -10.29
C GLU A 105 3.41 -13.89 -10.66
N GLY A 106 3.14 -15.17 -10.39
CA GLY A 106 1.87 -15.81 -10.71
C GLY A 106 0.68 -15.19 -9.97
N ARG A 107 0.90 -14.74 -8.75
CA ARG A 107 -0.12 -14.00 -7.95
C ARG A 107 -0.45 -12.66 -8.60
N GLY A 108 0.57 -11.90 -9.00
CA GLY A 108 0.39 -10.64 -9.72
C GLY A 108 -0.35 -10.85 -11.06
N LYS A 109 0.06 -11.83 -11.86
CA LYS A 109 -0.59 -12.14 -13.15
C LYS A 109 -2.06 -12.52 -13.00
N ALA A 110 -2.42 -13.30 -11.99
CA ALA A 110 -3.81 -13.68 -11.73
C ALA A 110 -4.71 -12.46 -11.45
N GLN A 111 -4.15 -11.42 -10.84
CA GLN A 111 -4.83 -10.15 -10.58
C GLN A 111 -4.94 -9.31 -11.85
N ALA A 112 -3.88 -9.26 -12.66
CA ALA A 112 -3.90 -8.61 -13.97
C ALA A 112 -4.93 -9.23 -14.92
N ASP A 113 -5.05 -10.56 -14.94
CA ASP A 113 -6.06 -11.30 -15.72
C ASP A 113 -7.49 -10.97 -15.28
N SER A 114 -7.71 -10.74 -13.98
CA SER A 114 -9.00 -10.31 -13.44
C SER A 114 -9.36 -8.91 -13.95
N LEU A 115 -8.39 -7.99 -13.95
CA LEU A 115 -8.57 -6.62 -14.45
C LEU A 115 -8.78 -6.58 -15.98
N ARG A 116 -8.10 -7.44 -16.74
CA ARG A 116 -8.31 -7.56 -18.19
C ARG A 116 -9.71 -8.03 -18.56
N LYS A 117 -10.30 -8.93 -17.78
CA LYS A 117 -11.64 -9.42 -18.04
C LYS A 117 -12.70 -8.32 -17.95
N SER A 118 -12.49 -7.30 -17.11
CA SER A 118 -13.41 -6.17 -17.01
C SER A 118 -13.33 -5.19 -18.20
N LYS A 119 -12.27 -5.29 -19.02
CA LYS A 119 -12.04 -4.39 -20.17
C LYS A 119 -12.53 -4.96 -21.52
N ARG A 120 -12.83 -6.25 -21.61
CA ARG A 120 -13.23 -6.89 -22.87
C ARG A 120 -14.68 -6.57 -23.22
N ASP A 121 -14.92 -6.17 -24.49
CA ASP A 121 -16.22 -6.01 -25.13
C ASP A 121 -17.04 -4.76 -24.77
N VAL A 122 -16.39 -3.64 -24.40
CA VAL A 122 -17.08 -2.37 -24.20
C VAL A 122 -17.22 -1.65 -25.53
N LYS A 123 -18.47 -1.29 -25.89
CA LYS A 123 -18.77 -0.42 -27.03
C LYS A 123 -18.92 1.03 -26.58
N ALA A 124 -18.48 1.96 -27.40
CA ALA A 124 -18.49 3.38 -27.12
C ALA A 124 -19.34 4.16 -28.11
N LYS A 125 -20.18 5.06 -27.63
CA LYS A 125 -20.95 6.00 -28.45
C LYS A 125 -20.10 7.26 -28.69
N ARG A 126 -19.24 7.24 -29.72
CA ARG A 126 -18.40 8.38 -30.06
C ARG A 126 -19.22 9.46 -30.76
N LEU A 127 -19.23 10.67 -30.20
CA LEU A 127 -19.92 11.82 -30.76
C LEU A 127 -19.19 12.33 -32.04
N VAL A 128 -19.94 12.74 -33.04
CA VAL A 128 -19.38 13.31 -34.30
C VAL A 128 -19.14 14.82 -34.14
N GLY A 129 -19.63 15.43 -33.06
CA GLY A 129 -19.46 16.83 -32.68
C GLY A 129 -19.42 17.01 -31.18
N THR A 130 -19.70 18.21 -30.70
CA THR A 130 -19.75 18.53 -29.27
C THR A 130 -21.15 18.43 -28.67
N ASP A 131 -22.17 18.26 -29.48
CA ASP A 131 -23.57 18.21 -29.02
C ASP A 131 -23.94 16.77 -28.62
N ARG A 132 -24.38 16.60 -27.40
CA ARG A 132 -24.86 15.32 -26.84
C ARG A 132 -26.00 14.71 -27.65
N LEU A 133 -26.92 15.52 -28.15
CA LEU A 133 -28.09 15.07 -28.93
C LEU A 133 -27.75 14.88 -30.41
N GLY A 134 -26.50 15.14 -30.79
CA GLY A 134 -26.01 15.00 -32.14
C GLY A 134 -25.79 13.54 -32.55
N PRO A 135 -25.42 13.29 -33.81
CA PRO A 135 -25.15 11.97 -34.32
C PRO A 135 -23.93 11.35 -33.61
N HIS A 136 -24.07 10.09 -33.18
CA HIS A 136 -22.96 9.33 -32.61
C HIS A 136 -22.68 8.08 -33.44
N LYS A 137 -21.42 7.63 -33.43
CA LYS A 137 -20.97 6.39 -34.07
C LYS A 137 -20.61 5.39 -32.98
N VAL A 138 -21.20 4.20 -33.01
CA VAL A 138 -20.82 3.11 -32.12
C VAL A 138 -19.51 2.49 -32.63
N VAL A 139 -18.47 2.53 -31.78
CA VAL A 139 -17.14 1.99 -32.05
C VAL A 139 -16.72 1.07 -30.91
N ASP A 140 -15.74 0.22 -31.12
CA ASP A 140 -15.17 -0.57 -30.04
C ASP A 140 -14.23 0.30 -29.19
N ALA A 141 -14.20 0.11 -27.87
CA ALA A 141 -13.38 0.92 -26.96
C ALA A 141 -11.89 1.04 -27.37
N PRO A 142 -11.23 0.01 -27.92
CA PRO A 142 -9.86 0.12 -28.42
C PRO A 142 -9.69 1.02 -29.65
N GLU A 143 -10.76 1.46 -30.31
CA GLU A 143 -10.69 2.40 -31.44
C GLU A 143 -10.65 3.87 -30.99
N LEU A 144 -10.98 4.14 -29.73
CA LEU A 144 -10.98 5.49 -29.17
C LEU A 144 -9.57 6.08 -29.14
N ARG A 145 -9.50 7.40 -29.31
CA ARG A 145 -8.25 8.18 -29.25
C ARG A 145 -8.40 9.36 -28.30
N ILE A 146 -7.28 9.90 -27.87
CA ILE A 146 -7.23 11.12 -27.04
C ILE A 146 -8.04 12.23 -27.74
N ASN A 147 -8.86 12.93 -26.95
CA ASN A 147 -9.80 13.98 -27.32
C ASN A 147 -11.09 13.50 -28.03
N ASP A 148 -11.31 12.21 -28.24
CA ASP A 148 -12.62 11.73 -28.64
C ASP A 148 -13.65 12.06 -27.55
N LEU A 149 -14.85 12.48 -27.95
CA LEU A 149 -15.97 12.69 -27.04
C LEU A 149 -16.89 11.46 -27.10
N VAL A 150 -17.22 10.93 -25.92
CA VAL A 150 -18.02 9.73 -25.78
C VAL A 150 -19.21 10.00 -24.86
N LEU A 151 -20.41 9.65 -25.31
CA LEU A 151 -21.61 9.65 -24.46
C LEU A 151 -21.74 8.30 -23.77
N VAL A 152 -21.93 8.35 -22.43
CA VAL A 152 -22.19 7.16 -21.60
C VAL A 152 -23.44 7.41 -20.79
N GLU A 153 -24.40 6.50 -20.88
CA GLU A 153 -25.70 6.60 -20.21
C GLU A 153 -25.81 5.57 -19.08
N ALA A 154 -26.85 5.72 -18.24
CA ALA A 154 -27.09 4.80 -17.13
C ALA A 154 -27.17 3.35 -17.62
N GLY A 155 -26.46 2.43 -16.93
CA GLY A 155 -26.33 1.01 -17.30
C GLY A 155 -25.19 0.72 -18.26
N GLU A 156 -24.46 1.72 -18.75
CA GLU A 156 -23.33 1.52 -19.66
C GLU A 156 -22.00 1.61 -18.92
N THR A 157 -21.01 0.90 -19.44
CA THR A 157 -19.64 0.91 -18.93
C THR A 157 -18.85 2.04 -19.61
N ILE A 158 -18.11 2.81 -18.83
CA ILE A 158 -17.20 3.86 -19.32
C ILE A 158 -16.09 3.18 -20.15
N PRO A 159 -15.94 3.55 -21.44
CA PRO A 159 -15.10 2.78 -22.37
C PRO A 159 -13.60 3.08 -22.26
N GLY A 160 -13.22 4.16 -21.59
CA GLY A 160 -11.82 4.57 -21.45
C GLY A 160 -11.66 5.63 -20.40
N ASP A 161 -10.41 5.90 -20.01
CA ASP A 161 -10.11 6.97 -19.07
C ASP A 161 -10.37 8.33 -19.71
N GLY A 162 -10.90 9.24 -18.94
CA GLY A 162 -11.26 10.55 -19.46
C GLY A 162 -11.65 11.56 -18.41
N GLU A 163 -12.08 12.69 -18.88
CA GLU A 163 -12.60 13.79 -18.09
C GLU A 163 -14.05 14.09 -18.48
N VAL A 164 -14.94 14.20 -17.51
CA VAL A 164 -16.33 14.61 -17.75
C VAL A 164 -16.36 16.06 -18.20
N VAL A 165 -16.84 16.30 -19.40
CA VAL A 165 -16.99 17.65 -19.97
C VAL A 165 -18.42 18.18 -19.84
N GLU A 166 -19.40 17.27 -19.74
CA GLU A 166 -20.81 17.61 -19.56
C GLU A 166 -21.55 16.49 -18.83
N GLY A 167 -22.49 16.84 -17.96
CA GLY A 167 -23.34 15.91 -17.21
C GLY A 167 -22.90 15.69 -15.76
N VAL A 168 -23.77 14.99 -15.02
CA VAL A 168 -23.55 14.53 -13.65
C VAL A 168 -24.15 13.14 -13.54
N ALA A 169 -23.41 12.17 -13.00
CA ALA A 169 -23.89 10.81 -12.87
C ALA A 169 -23.31 10.11 -11.64
N SER A 170 -24.03 9.13 -11.14
CA SER A 170 -23.55 8.19 -10.14
C SER A 170 -22.85 7.03 -10.83
N VAL A 171 -21.59 6.78 -10.48
CA VAL A 171 -20.73 5.77 -11.10
C VAL A 171 -20.34 4.71 -10.09
N ASN A 172 -20.51 3.44 -10.46
CA ASN A 172 -20.04 2.30 -9.69
C ASN A 172 -18.60 1.98 -10.13
N GLU A 173 -17.66 2.20 -9.25
CA GLU A 173 -16.23 1.95 -9.47
C GLU A 173 -15.77 0.63 -8.84
N SER A 174 -16.69 -0.18 -8.30
CA SER A 174 -16.37 -1.42 -7.57
C SER A 174 -15.54 -2.44 -8.37
N ALA A 175 -15.65 -2.43 -9.68
CA ALA A 175 -14.84 -3.29 -10.56
C ALA A 175 -13.33 -2.96 -10.47
N ILE A 176 -13.00 -1.71 -10.12
CA ILE A 176 -11.62 -1.21 -10.03
C ILE A 176 -11.21 -1.02 -8.56
N THR A 177 -12.06 -0.35 -7.77
CA THR A 177 -11.78 -0.03 -6.36
C THR A 177 -12.15 -1.17 -5.40
N GLY A 178 -13.09 -2.02 -5.80
CA GLY A 178 -13.68 -3.03 -4.93
C GLY A 178 -14.69 -2.48 -3.92
N GLU A 179 -14.94 -1.17 -3.91
CA GLU A 179 -15.93 -0.53 -3.04
C GLU A 179 -17.31 -0.51 -3.71
N SER A 180 -18.35 -0.88 -2.96
CA SER A 180 -19.72 -0.94 -3.48
C SER A 180 -20.47 0.40 -3.46
N ALA A 181 -19.91 1.42 -2.78
CA ALA A 181 -20.53 2.74 -2.70
C ALA A 181 -20.33 3.51 -4.02
N PRO A 182 -21.42 3.98 -4.68
CA PRO A 182 -21.29 4.76 -5.89
C PRO A 182 -20.64 6.13 -5.63
N VAL A 183 -19.87 6.61 -6.61
CA VAL A 183 -19.22 7.92 -6.60
C VAL A 183 -19.93 8.85 -7.58
N ILE A 184 -20.16 10.12 -7.19
CA ILE A 184 -20.71 11.13 -8.09
C ILE A 184 -19.57 11.66 -8.95
N ARG A 185 -19.76 11.66 -10.28
CA ARG A 185 -18.88 12.25 -11.28
C ARG A 185 -19.60 13.37 -11.99
N GLU A 186 -18.94 14.52 -12.17
CA GLU A 186 -19.54 15.73 -12.72
C GLU A 186 -18.54 16.54 -13.53
N SER A 187 -19.04 17.39 -14.42
CA SER A 187 -18.18 18.27 -15.24
C SER A 187 -17.59 19.38 -14.39
N GLY A 188 -16.29 19.60 -14.54
CA GLY A 188 -15.53 20.64 -13.84
C GLY A 188 -15.16 20.26 -12.39
N GLY A 189 -14.03 20.81 -11.92
CA GLY A 189 -13.51 20.55 -10.58
C GLY A 189 -12.88 19.18 -10.41
N ASP A 190 -12.72 18.79 -9.14
CA ASP A 190 -11.93 17.61 -8.74
C ASP A 190 -12.65 16.27 -9.00
N ARG A 191 -13.95 16.29 -9.37
CA ARG A 191 -14.75 15.09 -9.62
C ARG A 191 -14.95 14.76 -11.09
N SER A 192 -14.24 15.45 -11.97
CA SER A 192 -14.38 15.27 -13.44
C SER A 192 -13.66 14.05 -14.00
N ALA A 193 -12.65 13.52 -13.33
CA ALA A 193 -11.89 12.37 -13.80
C ALA A 193 -12.68 11.06 -13.69
N VAL A 194 -12.71 10.27 -14.78
CA VAL A 194 -13.35 8.95 -14.83
C VAL A 194 -12.39 7.89 -15.34
N THR A 195 -12.59 6.65 -14.89
CA THR A 195 -11.73 5.51 -15.24
C THR A 195 -12.50 4.50 -16.10
N GLY A 196 -11.89 4.05 -17.17
CA GLY A 196 -12.45 3.03 -18.06
C GLY A 196 -12.72 1.71 -17.33
N GLY A 197 -13.86 1.07 -17.65
CA GLY A 197 -14.30 -0.17 -17.00
C GLY A 197 -15.23 0.01 -15.80
N THR A 198 -15.56 1.24 -15.42
CA THR A 198 -16.55 1.58 -14.39
C THR A 198 -17.95 1.72 -14.98
N LEU A 199 -19.01 1.50 -14.17
CA LEU A 199 -20.40 1.44 -14.63
C LEU A 199 -21.16 2.69 -14.21
N VAL A 200 -21.80 3.38 -15.14
CA VAL A 200 -22.71 4.49 -14.87
C VAL A 200 -24.03 3.94 -14.34
N LEU A 201 -24.47 4.38 -13.15
CA LEU A 201 -25.68 3.89 -12.50
C LEU A 201 -26.89 4.77 -12.74
N SER A 202 -26.70 6.09 -12.83
CA SER A 202 -27.79 7.05 -13.06
C SER A 202 -27.34 8.09 -14.07
N ASP A 203 -28.31 8.72 -14.73
CA ASP A 203 -28.10 9.85 -15.64
C ASP A 203 -27.14 9.57 -16.80
N TRP A 204 -26.31 10.52 -17.17
CA TRP A 204 -25.41 10.44 -18.32
C TRP A 204 -24.19 11.32 -18.14
N LEU A 205 -23.12 10.96 -18.87
CA LEU A 205 -21.86 11.71 -18.93
C LEU A 205 -21.41 11.85 -20.36
N VAL A 206 -20.93 13.03 -20.75
CA VAL A 206 -20.08 13.23 -21.93
C VAL A 206 -18.65 13.28 -21.45
N ILE A 207 -17.83 12.35 -21.94
CA ILE A 207 -16.47 12.14 -21.48
C ILE A 207 -15.51 12.44 -22.61
N ARG A 208 -14.51 13.28 -22.37
CA ARG A 208 -13.36 13.47 -23.24
C ARG A 208 -12.30 12.45 -22.90
N VAL A 209 -11.97 11.57 -23.83
CA VAL A 209 -10.95 10.54 -23.65
C VAL A 209 -9.58 11.18 -23.43
N SER A 210 -8.87 10.76 -22.37
CA SER A 210 -7.58 11.30 -21.96
C SER A 210 -6.38 10.39 -22.28
N SER A 211 -6.61 9.12 -22.66
CA SER A 211 -5.54 8.15 -22.93
C SER A 211 -5.80 7.34 -24.20
N ASN A 212 -4.73 6.99 -24.93
CA ASN A 212 -4.82 6.04 -26.04
C ASN A 212 -4.96 4.60 -25.53
N PRO A 213 -5.44 3.66 -26.37
CA PRO A 213 -5.43 2.23 -26.06
C PRO A 213 -4.00 1.74 -25.76
N GLY A 214 -3.86 1.03 -24.65
CA GLY A 214 -2.55 0.56 -24.13
C GLY A 214 -1.87 1.54 -23.18
N GLU A 215 -2.37 2.78 -23.04
CA GLU A 215 -1.84 3.82 -22.16
C GLU A 215 -2.80 4.17 -21.01
N SER A 216 -4.00 3.54 -20.98
CA SER A 216 -4.97 3.80 -19.93
C SER A 216 -4.40 3.46 -18.53
N PHE A 217 -4.99 4.03 -17.49
CA PHE A 217 -4.65 3.73 -16.12
C PHE A 217 -4.68 2.22 -15.84
N LEU A 218 -5.73 1.55 -16.35
CA LEU A 218 -5.87 0.10 -16.25
C LEU A 218 -4.76 -0.65 -17.01
N ASP A 219 -4.36 -0.18 -18.20
CA ASP A 219 -3.26 -0.77 -18.97
C ASP A 219 -1.91 -0.63 -18.26
N ARG A 220 -1.66 0.54 -17.67
CA ARG A 220 -0.48 0.79 -16.85
C ARG A 220 -0.45 -0.11 -15.62
N MET A 221 -1.60 -0.29 -14.95
CA MET A 221 -1.75 -1.25 -13.84
C MET A 221 -1.38 -2.66 -14.26
N ILE A 222 -1.97 -3.14 -15.34
CA ILE A 222 -1.73 -4.48 -15.87
C ILE A 222 -0.25 -4.66 -16.19
N ALA A 223 0.36 -3.69 -16.86
CA ALA A 223 1.79 -3.72 -17.22
C ALA A 223 2.72 -3.75 -16.00
N MET A 224 2.38 -3.00 -14.92
CA MET A 224 3.14 -3.01 -13.67
C MET A 224 3.01 -4.34 -12.93
N VAL A 225 1.81 -4.89 -12.87
CA VAL A 225 1.53 -6.18 -12.22
C VAL A 225 2.20 -7.34 -12.97
N GLU A 226 2.28 -7.29 -14.30
CA GLU A 226 2.93 -8.30 -15.13
C GLU A 226 4.47 -8.26 -15.07
N GLY A 227 5.05 -7.27 -14.40
CA GLY A 227 6.50 -7.19 -14.22
C GLY A 227 7.29 -6.79 -15.47
N ALA A 228 6.61 -6.35 -16.54
CA ALA A 228 7.23 -6.03 -17.82
C ALA A 228 8.26 -4.87 -17.76
N LYS A 229 8.22 -4.02 -16.70
CA LYS A 229 9.12 -2.88 -16.51
C LYS A 229 9.60 -2.71 -15.06
N ARG A 230 9.71 -3.79 -14.29
CA ARG A 230 10.18 -3.68 -12.91
C ARG A 230 11.64 -3.20 -12.86
N GLN A 231 11.84 -1.96 -12.45
CA GLN A 231 13.17 -1.46 -12.10
C GLN A 231 13.54 -1.96 -10.69
N LYS A 232 14.77 -2.44 -10.53
CA LYS A 232 15.31 -2.80 -9.21
C LYS A 232 15.36 -1.56 -8.32
N THR A 233 15.04 -1.75 -7.04
CA THR A 233 15.11 -0.69 -6.05
C THR A 233 16.56 -0.40 -5.66
N PRO A 234 16.89 0.78 -5.08
CA PRO A 234 18.25 1.08 -4.62
C PRO A 234 18.80 0.04 -3.63
N ASN A 235 17.97 -0.42 -2.69
CA ASN A 235 18.37 -1.46 -1.74
C ASN A 235 18.53 -2.83 -2.39
N GLU A 236 17.73 -3.18 -3.42
CA GLU A 236 17.96 -4.38 -4.22
C GLU A 236 19.28 -4.32 -4.96
N ILE A 237 19.62 -3.16 -5.53
CA ILE A 237 20.92 -2.97 -6.21
C ILE A 237 22.06 -3.08 -5.21
N ALA A 238 21.96 -2.47 -4.03
CA ALA A 238 22.97 -2.54 -2.99
C ALA A 238 23.19 -3.99 -2.51
N LEU A 239 22.10 -4.75 -2.29
CA LEU A 239 22.17 -6.18 -1.96
C LEU A 239 22.77 -7.01 -3.09
N ASP A 240 22.41 -6.75 -4.33
CA ASP A 240 23.01 -7.44 -5.49
C ASP A 240 24.52 -7.21 -5.57
N ILE A 241 24.99 -6.00 -5.32
CA ILE A 241 26.42 -5.66 -5.26
C ILE A 241 27.12 -6.44 -4.13
N LEU A 242 26.51 -6.44 -2.93
CA LEU A 242 27.03 -7.22 -1.80
C LEU A 242 27.10 -8.71 -2.12
N LEU A 243 26.02 -9.28 -2.68
CA LEU A 243 25.94 -10.69 -3.04
C LEU A 243 26.94 -11.05 -4.14
N ALA A 244 27.14 -10.18 -5.14
CA ALA A 244 28.14 -10.36 -6.17
C ALA A 244 29.56 -10.34 -5.58
N GLY A 245 29.84 -9.36 -4.71
CA GLY A 245 31.13 -9.27 -4.02
C GLY A 245 31.44 -10.51 -3.18
N LEU A 246 30.49 -10.97 -2.36
CA LEU A 246 30.63 -12.20 -1.58
C LEU A 246 30.82 -13.43 -2.47
N THR A 247 30.07 -13.51 -3.58
CA THR A 247 30.21 -14.62 -4.55
C THR A 247 31.61 -14.68 -5.13
N ILE A 248 32.18 -13.53 -5.53
CA ILE A 248 33.54 -13.45 -6.07
C ILE A 248 34.58 -13.87 -5.01
N ILE A 249 34.44 -13.35 -3.77
CA ILE A 249 35.34 -13.70 -2.65
C ILE A 249 35.31 -15.21 -2.40
N PHE A 250 34.11 -15.80 -2.29
CA PHE A 250 34.00 -17.25 -2.02
C PHE A 250 34.44 -18.10 -3.20
N LEU A 251 34.25 -17.67 -4.44
CA LEU A 251 34.76 -18.34 -5.62
C LEU A 251 36.29 -18.37 -5.60
N LEU A 252 36.96 -17.26 -5.33
CA LEU A 252 38.41 -17.15 -5.22
C LEU A 252 38.94 -17.99 -4.06
N ALA A 253 38.31 -17.89 -2.87
CA ALA A 253 38.67 -18.67 -1.70
C ALA A 253 38.57 -20.20 -1.99
N THR A 254 37.47 -20.63 -2.60
CA THR A 254 37.28 -22.05 -2.94
C THR A 254 38.22 -22.53 -4.03
N ALA A 255 38.51 -21.71 -5.05
CA ALA A 255 39.46 -22.06 -6.10
C ALA A 255 40.87 -22.24 -5.55
N THR A 256 41.30 -21.40 -4.60
CA THR A 256 42.63 -21.51 -3.97
C THR A 256 42.72 -22.67 -2.98
N LEU A 257 41.57 -23.18 -2.49
CA LEU A 257 41.57 -24.30 -1.56
C LEU A 257 42.12 -25.61 -2.20
N LEU A 258 41.94 -25.81 -3.50
CA LEU A 258 42.44 -27.01 -4.17
C LEU A 258 43.99 -27.12 -4.12
N PRO A 259 44.77 -26.14 -4.61
CA PRO A 259 46.21 -26.19 -4.51
C PRO A 259 46.73 -26.24 -3.06
N TYR A 260 46.08 -25.53 -2.13
CA TYR A 260 46.40 -25.63 -0.72
C TYR A 260 46.11 -27.02 -0.14
N SER A 261 45.02 -27.67 -0.52
CA SER A 261 44.69 -29.03 -0.13
C SER A 261 45.73 -30.04 -0.65
N ILE A 262 46.19 -29.91 -1.90
CA ILE A 262 47.24 -30.74 -2.48
C ILE A 262 48.57 -30.55 -1.72
N PHE A 263 48.92 -29.30 -1.40
CA PHE A 263 50.10 -29.00 -0.60
C PHE A 263 50.00 -29.59 0.82
N SER A 264 48.85 -29.39 1.50
CA SER A 264 48.61 -29.87 2.84
C SER A 264 48.70 -31.38 2.98
N THR A 265 48.13 -32.14 2.06
CA THR A 265 48.20 -33.61 2.06
C THR A 265 49.64 -34.11 1.85
N LYS A 266 50.38 -33.44 0.96
CA LYS A 266 51.81 -33.76 0.76
C LYS A 266 52.64 -33.43 2.02
N ALA A 267 52.40 -32.30 2.66
CA ALA A 267 53.10 -31.87 3.85
C ALA A 267 52.76 -32.73 5.08
N ALA A 268 51.51 -33.13 5.25
CA ALA A 268 51.04 -33.97 6.35
C ALA A 268 51.40 -35.47 6.14
N GLY A 269 51.70 -35.88 4.93
CA GLY A 269 51.99 -37.29 4.58
C GLY A 269 50.77 -38.22 4.74
N GLN A 270 49.57 -37.67 4.89
CA GLN A 270 48.32 -38.41 5.09
C GLN A 270 47.13 -37.69 4.50
N GLY A 271 46.00 -38.41 4.31
CA GLY A 271 44.76 -37.89 3.74
C GLY A 271 44.79 -37.87 2.21
N SER A 272 43.77 -37.25 1.62
CA SER A 272 43.65 -37.05 0.17
C SER A 272 43.26 -35.60 -0.13
N PRO A 273 43.66 -35.04 -1.29
CA PRO A 273 43.22 -33.71 -1.70
C PRO A 273 41.69 -33.62 -1.77
N VAL A 274 41.16 -32.47 -1.44
CA VAL A 274 39.70 -32.20 -1.50
C VAL A 274 39.23 -32.36 -2.95
N SER A 275 38.19 -33.16 -3.16
CA SER A 275 37.65 -33.38 -4.51
C SER A 275 36.89 -32.14 -5.04
N LEU A 276 36.82 -32.03 -6.38
CA LEU A 276 36.07 -30.93 -7.03
C LEU A 276 34.59 -30.90 -6.62
N THR A 277 33.97 -32.06 -6.41
CA THR A 277 32.57 -32.16 -5.94
C THR A 277 32.42 -31.56 -4.55
N VAL A 278 33.35 -31.80 -3.63
CA VAL A 278 33.35 -31.22 -2.28
C VAL A 278 33.57 -29.71 -2.32
N LEU A 279 34.49 -29.24 -3.18
CA LEU A 279 34.75 -27.81 -3.37
C LEU A 279 33.53 -27.08 -3.91
N VAL A 280 32.84 -27.67 -4.90
CA VAL A 280 31.57 -27.09 -5.41
C VAL A 280 30.48 -27.06 -4.34
N SER A 281 30.34 -28.13 -3.57
CA SER A 281 29.40 -28.19 -2.45
C SER A 281 29.69 -27.11 -1.41
N LEU A 282 30.99 -26.94 -1.06
CA LEU A 282 31.46 -25.89 -0.18
C LEU A 282 31.11 -24.52 -0.74
N LEU A 283 31.45 -24.24 -2.01
CA LEU A 283 31.13 -22.95 -2.66
C LEU A 283 29.66 -22.62 -2.58
N VAL A 284 28.77 -23.54 -2.96
CA VAL A 284 27.32 -23.29 -2.95
C VAL A 284 26.77 -23.11 -1.55
N CYS A 285 27.33 -23.74 -0.54
CA CYS A 285 26.98 -23.57 0.85
C CYS A 285 27.56 -22.29 1.49
N LEU A 286 28.64 -21.73 0.94
CA LEU A 286 29.25 -20.45 1.34
C LEU A 286 28.50 -19.24 0.79
N ILE A 287 28.10 -19.34 -0.48
CA ILE A 287 27.37 -18.27 -1.14
C ILE A 287 25.97 -18.13 -0.49
N PRO A 288 25.47 -16.90 -0.21
CA PRO A 288 24.18 -16.69 0.41
C PRO A 288 23.01 -16.97 -0.55
N THR A 289 22.84 -18.26 -0.90
CA THR A 289 21.86 -18.75 -1.88
C THR A 289 20.42 -18.49 -1.44
N THR A 290 20.15 -18.54 -0.14
CA THR A 290 18.81 -18.36 0.43
C THR A 290 18.26 -16.96 0.12
N ILE A 291 19.00 -15.89 0.44
CA ILE A 291 18.55 -14.53 0.13
C ILE A 291 18.64 -14.25 -1.37
N GLY A 292 19.69 -14.74 -2.05
CA GLY A 292 19.83 -14.61 -3.50
C GLY A 292 18.63 -15.17 -4.25
N GLY A 293 18.08 -16.31 -3.81
CA GLY A 293 16.90 -16.93 -4.42
C GLY A 293 15.57 -16.29 -4.06
N LEU A 294 15.47 -15.62 -2.90
CA LEU A 294 14.21 -15.07 -2.40
C LEU A 294 14.07 -13.55 -2.59
N LEU A 295 15.15 -12.82 -2.91
CA LEU A 295 15.15 -11.35 -2.98
C LEU A 295 14.11 -10.81 -3.96
N SER A 296 14.06 -11.35 -5.17
CA SER A 296 13.06 -10.98 -6.17
C SER A 296 11.63 -11.28 -5.71
N ALA A 297 11.41 -12.44 -5.09
CA ALA A 297 10.11 -12.84 -4.59
C ALA A 297 9.59 -11.90 -3.49
N ILE A 298 10.46 -11.42 -2.59
CA ILE A 298 10.09 -10.47 -1.54
C ILE A 298 9.60 -9.14 -2.14
N GLY A 299 10.33 -8.59 -3.11
CA GLY A 299 9.97 -7.33 -3.75
C GLY A 299 8.66 -7.43 -4.53
N ILE A 300 8.43 -8.52 -5.27
CA ILE A 300 7.17 -8.78 -6.00
C ILE A 300 6.01 -8.94 -5.00
N ALA A 301 6.21 -9.68 -3.92
CA ALA A 301 5.20 -9.85 -2.87
C ALA A 301 4.87 -8.54 -2.14
N GLY A 302 5.82 -7.61 -2.01
CA GLY A 302 5.59 -6.26 -1.49
C GLY A 302 4.61 -5.48 -2.37
N MET A 303 4.83 -5.48 -3.68
CA MET A 303 3.91 -4.84 -4.63
C MET A 303 2.54 -5.51 -4.64
N ASP A 304 2.46 -6.84 -4.60
CA ASP A 304 1.20 -7.59 -4.52
C ASP A 304 0.37 -7.16 -3.28
N ARG A 305 1.01 -6.96 -2.14
CA ARG A 305 0.33 -6.47 -0.92
C ARG A 305 -0.21 -5.05 -1.07
N MET A 306 0.50 -4.14 -1.76
CA MET A 306 -0.01 -2.80 -2.08
C MET A 306 -1.29 -2.90 -2.92
N ILE A 307 -1.27 -3.74 -3.94
CA ILE A 307 -2.45 -3.94 -4.81
C ILE A 307 -3.61 -4.56 -4.02
N GLN A 308 -3.34 -5.52 -3.11
CA GLN A 308 -4.37 -6.07 -2.22
C GLN A 308 -4.96 -5.03 -1.26
N ALA A 309 -4.19 -3.99 -0.92
CA ALA A 309 -4.64 -2.84 -0.16
C ALA A 309 -5.32 -1.77 -1.04
N ASN A 310 -5.63 -2.06 -2.32
CA ASN A 310 -6.19 -1.12 -3.30
C ASN A 310 -5.28 0.08 -3.59
N VAL A 311 -3.98 -0.10 -3.50
CA VAL A 311 -2.99 0.92 -3.84
C VAL A 311 -2.14 0.45 -5.00
N ILE A 312 -2.01 1.28 -6.01
CA ILE A 312 -1.17 1.01 -7.17
C ILE A 312 0.08 1.85 -7.06
N ALA A 313 1.22 1.19 -6.98
CA ALA A 313 2.51 1.85 -7.05
C ALA A 313 3.05 1.81 -8.50
N THR A 314 3.56 2.92 -8.98
CA THR A 314 4.15 3.01 -10.33
C THR A 314 5.47 2.24 -10.43
N SER A 315 6.12 1.96 -9.30
CA SER A 315 7.37 1.20 -9.25
C SER A 315 7.59 0.54 -7.89
N GLY A 316 8.39 -0.53 -7.85
CA GLY A 316 8.87 -1.13 -6.60
C GLY A 316 9.69 -0.16 -5.75
N ARG A 317 10.32 0.84 -6.37
CA ARG A 317 11.05 1.91 -5.69
C ARG A 317 10.12 2.78 -4.83
N ALA A 318 8.92 3.11 -5.32
CA ALA A 318 7.95 3.86 -4.55
C ALA A 318 7.50 3.08 -3.30
N VAL A 319 7.28 1.75 -3.43
CA VAL A 319 6.93 0.87 -2.28
C VAL A 319 8.04 0.83 -1.24
N GLU A 320 9.29 0.79 -1.68
CA GLU A 320 10.46 0.80 -0.80
C GLU A 320 10.59 2.14 -0.08
N ALA A 321 10.48 3.25 -0.82
CA ALA A 321 10.52 4.60 -0.26
C ALA A 321 9.42 4.79 0.81
N ALA A 322 8.24 4.20 0.60
CA ALA A 322 7.17 4.24 1.61
C ALA A 322 7.58 3.61 2.95
N GLY A 323 8.46 2.60 2.93
CA GLY A 323 9.00 1.99 4.14
C GLY A 323 10.00 2.87 4.90
N ASP A 324 10.67 3.76 4.21
CA ASP A 324 11.73 4.63 4.75
C ASP A 324 11.24 6.06 5.02
N VAL A 325 9.92 6.33 4.91
CA VAL A 325 9.33 7.65 5.16
C VAL A 325 9.58 8.12 6.58
N ASP A 326 10.04 9.38 6.70
CA ASP A 326 10.27 10.07 7.97
C ASP A 326 9.17 11.08 8.30
N VAL A 327 8.52 11.66 7.28
CA VAL A 327 7.52 12.72 7.44
C VAL A 327 6.29 12.45 6.57
N LEU A 328 5.12 12.48 7.19
CA LEU A 328 3.82 12.41 6.51
C LEU A 328 3.19 13.79 6.45
N LEU A 329 2.95 14.29 5.25
CA LEU A 329 2.17 15.50 5.00
C LEU A 329 0.73 15.09 4.66
N LEU A 330 -0.20 15.46 5.52
CA LEU A 330 -1.59 15.05 5.45
C LEU A 330 -2.48 16.28 5.28
N ASP A 331 -3.33 16.28 4.27
CA ASP A 331 -4.34 17.32 4.15
C ASP A 331 -5.36 17.20 5.31
N LYS A 332 -5.92 18.33 5.75
CA LYS A 332 -6.92 18.36 6.81
C LYS A 332 -8.21 17.68 6.37
N THR A 333 -8.75 18.17 5.25
CA THR A 333 -10.12 17.89 4.78
C THR A 333 -10.21 16.48 4.20
N GLY A 334 -11.15 15.68 4.69
CA GLY A 334 -11.32 14.29 4.25
C GLY A 334 -10.23 13.32 4.74
N THR A 335 -9.06 13.79 5.18
CA THR A 335 -7.96 12.98 5.73
C THR A 335 -8.01 12.89 7.25
N ILE A 336 -7.81 14.01 7.92
CA ILE A 336 -7.83 14.12 9.39
C ILE A 336 -9.26 14.31 9.89
N THR A 337 -10.06 15.12 9.16
CA THR A 337 -11.47 15.34 9.42
C THR A 337 -12.36 14.52 8.47
N LEU A 338 -13.66 14.44 8.75
CA LEU A 338 -14.64 13.75 7.91
C LEU A 338 -14.84 14.41 6.54
N GLY A 339 -14.31 15.63 6.34
CA GLY A 339 -14.44 16.39 5.10
C GLY A 339 -15.79 17.12 4.95
N ASN A 340 -16.74 16.82 5.82
CA ASN A 340 -18.05 17.46 5.86
C ASN A 340 -18.18 18.21 7.18
N ARG A 341 -18.60 19.49 7.09
CA ARG A 341 -18.92 20.27 8.29
C ARG A 341 -20.20 19.73 8.89
N GLN A 342 -20.21 19.50 10.20
CA GLN A 342 -21.39 19.05 10.93
C GLN A 342 -21.86 20.09 11.90
N ALA A 343 -23.17 20.22 12.06
CA ALA A 343 -23.78 21.05 13.06
C ALA A 343 -23.49 20.46 14.46
N VAL A 344 -22.93 21.30 15.34
CA VAL A 344 -22.51 20.89 16.70
C VAL A 344 -23.30 21.64 17.79
N ALA A 345 -23.80 22.81 17.50
CA ALA A 345 -24.60 23.60 18.45
C ALA A 345 -25.55 24.56 17.74
N PHE A 346 -26.68 24.85 18.43
CA PHE A 346 -27.54 25.95 18.14
C PHE A 346 -27.34 27.04 19.21
N LEU A 347 -27.03 28.25 18.77
CA LEU A 347 -26.74 29.40 19.65
C LEU A 347 -27.79 30.48 19.38
N PRO A 348 -28.82 30.61 20.27
CA PRO A 348 -29.90 31.59 20.07
C PRO A 348 -29.40 33.01 20.27
N ALA A 349 -30.07 33.98 19.60
CA ALA A 349 -29.91 35.39 19.86
C ALA A 349 -30.56 35.75 21.22
N GLU A 350 -30.17 36.89 21.79
CA GLU A 350 -30.75 37.35 23.07
C GLU A 350 -32.27 37.45 22.99
N GLY A 351 -32.97 36.81 23.92
CA GLY A 351 -34.42 36.77 23.98
C GLY A 351 -35.11 35.73 23.08
N VAL A 352 -34.37 34.94 22.32
CA VAL A 352 -34.89 33.85 21.49
C VAL A 352 -34.76 32.51 22.23
N ASP A 353 -35.85 31.74 22.24
CA ASP A 353 -35.83 30.40 22.82
C ASP A 353 -35.03 29.44 21.94
N LEU A 354 -34.17 28.60 22.57
CA LEU A 354 -33.35 27.62 21.90
C LEU A 354 -34.18 26.62 21.07
N GLN A 355 -35.35 26.23 21.56
CA GLN A 355 -36.28 25.37 20.86
C GLN A 355 -36.83 25.99 19.58
N GLN A 356 -37.11 27.32 19.63
CA GLN A 356 -37.56 28.09 18.46
C GLN A 356 -36.45 28.13 17.37
N LEU A 357 -35.18 28.35 17.76
CA LEU A 357 -34.07 28.33 16.84
C LEU A 357 -33.89 26.94 16.23
N ALA A 358 -33.91 25.89 17.05
CA ALA A 358 -33.76 24.52 16.60
C ALA A 358 -34.87 24.10 15.62
N ASP A 359 -36.10 24.50 15.87
CA ASP A 359 -37.26 24.28 15.00
C ASP A 359 -37.09 24.97 13.64
N ALA A 360 -36.72 26.25 13.63
CA ALA A 360 -36.46 27.01 12.42
C ALA A 360 -35.26 26.45 11.61
N ALA A 361 -34.20 26.06 12.31
CA ALA A 361 -33.03 25.44 11.72
C ALA A 361 -33.36 24.08 11.05
N GLN A 362 -34.17 23.24 11.73
CA GLN A 362 -34.65 21.99 11.17
C GLN A 362 -35.50 22.21 9.92
N LEU A 363 -36.57 23.08 10.03
CA LEU A 363 -37.50 23.35 8.94
C LEU A 363 -36.77 23.87 7.68
N SER A 364 -35.83 24.79 7.84
CA SER A 364 -35.05 25.35 6.74
C SER A 364 -34.03 24.35 6.13
N SER A 365 -33.84 23.17 6.76
CA SER A 365 -32.89 22.19 6.33
C SER A 365 -33.52 20.87 5.86
N LEU A 366 -34.83 20.69 5.94
CA LEU A 366 -35.50 19.42 5.59
C LEU A 366 -35.32 19.00 4.12
N ALA A 367 -35.26 19.95 3.19
CA ALA A 367 -35.02 19.70 1.78
C ALA A 367 -33.55 19.95 1.36
N ASP A 368 -32.66 20.18 2.32
CA ASP A 368 -31.26 20.41 2.06
C ASP A 368 -30.51 19.07 2.11
N GLU A 369 -30.26 18.50 0.93
CA GLU A 369 -29.58 17.20 0.80
C GLU A 369 -28.07 17.27 1.05
N THR A 370 -27.51 18.46 1.29
CA THR A 370 -26.10 18.58 1.63
C THR A 370 -25.78 17.88 2.95
N PRO A 371 -24.54 17.41 3.15
CA PRO A 371 -24.12 16.84 4.44
C PRO A 371 -24.35 17.80 5.62
N GLU A 372 -24.13 19.10 5.39
CA GLU A 372 -24.38 20.17 6.36
C GLU A 372 -25.87 20.26 6.71
N GLY A 373 -26.75 20.28 5.72
CA GLY A 373 -28.20 20.32 5.92
C GLY A 373 -28.70 19.10 6.69
N ARG A 374 -28.26 17.90 6.30
CA ARG A 374 -28.60 16.67 7.04
C ARG A 374 -28.11 16.70 8.48
N SER A 375 -26.90 17.22 8.74
CA SER A 375 -26.35 17.29 10.09
C SER A 375 -27.15 18.22 11.00
N ILE A 376 -27.73 19.32 10.46
CA ILE A 376 -28.61 20.22 11.20
C ILE A 376 -29.89 19.49 11.63
N VAL A 377 -30.50 18.73 10.71
CA VAL A 377 -31.71 17.94 11.02
C VAL A 377 -31.40 16.86 12.07
N VAL A 378 -30.26 16.17 11.97
CA VAL A 378 -29.83 15.19 12.96
C VAL A 378 -29.61 15.82 14.33
N LEU A 379 -28.91 16.95 14.41
CA LEU A 379 -28.65 17.66 15.65
C LEU A 379 -29.98 18.09 16.33
N ALA A 380 -30.92 18.64 15.55
CA ALA A 380 -32.24 19.03 16.04
C ALA A 380 -33.04 17.84 16.59
N LYS A 381 -32.92 16.66 15.92
CA LYS A 381 -33.58 15.44 16.38
C LYS A 381 -32.97 14.90 17.66
N GLU A 382 -31.65 14.82 17.75
CA GLU A 382 -30.94 14.18 18.87
C GLU A 382 -30.94 15.05 20.13
N GLN A 383 -30.69 16.36 20.00
CA GLN A 383 -30.54 17.24 21.16
C GLN A 383 -31.84 17.90 21.58
N HIS A 384 -32.78 18.13 20.65
CA HIS A 384 -34.00 18.87 20.90
C HIS A 384 -35.28 18.06 20.70
N GLY A 385 -35.15 16.73 20.41
CA GLY A 385 -36.28 15.82 20.30
C GLY A 385 -37.23 16.11 19.13
N LEU A 386 -36.81 16.94 18.16
CA LEU A 386 -37.59 17.29 16.99
C LEU A 386 -37.62 16.13 16.02
N ARG A 387 -38.76 15.39 15.97
CA ARG A 387 -38.93 14.22 15.09
C ARG A 387 -39.18 14.66 13.64
N GLU A 388 -39.08 13.68 12.72
CA GLU A 388 -39.41 13.86 11.31
C GLU A 388 -40.84 14.43 11.17
N ARG A 389 -40.98 15.43 10.30
CA ARG A 389 -42.27 16.05 9.95
C ARG A 389 -42.64 15.61 8.54
N ASP A 390 -43.93 15.39 8.32
CA ASP A 390 -44.45 15.16 6.97
C ASP A 390 -44.41 16.47 6.18
N ILE A 391 -43.46 16.59 5.28
CA ILE A 391 -43.22 17.76 4.43
C ILE A 391 -44.47 18.06 3.57
N HIS A 392 -45.16 17.00 3.12
CA HIS A 392 -46.37 17.14 2.29
C HIS A 392 -47.57 17.71 3.05
N ALA A 393 -47.59 17.50 4.37
CA ALA A 393 -48.67 18.04 5.23
C ALA A 393 -48.45 19.52 5.59
N LEU A 394 -47.26 20.07 5.35
CA LEU A 394 -46.89 21.44 5.81
C LEU A 394 -47.12 22.54 4.77
N ASP A 395 -47.60 22.26 3.56
CA ASP A 395 -47.68 23.23 2.43
C ASP A 395 -46.40 24.08 2.31
N ALA A 396 -45.22 23.38 2.31
CA ALA A 396 -43.92 23.99 2.42
C ALA A 396 -43.32 24.25 1.03
N HIS A 397 -42.98 25.51 0.76
CA HIS A 397 -42.21 25.89 -0.42
C HIS A 397 -40.74 26.10 -0.04
N PHE A 398 -39.87 25.16 -0.47
CA PHE A 398 -38.44 25.26 -0.18
C PHE A 398 -37.74 26.21 -1.14
N VAL A 399 -36.79 26.96 -0.59
CA VAL A 399 -35.90 27.88 -1.31
C VAL A 399 -34.52 27.23 -1.34
N PRO A 400 -34.05 26.74 -2.51
CA PRO A 400 -32.75 26.09 -2.62
C PRO A 400 -31.60 27.09 -2.43
N PHE A 401 -30.45 26.61 -1.98
CA PHE A 401 -29.22 27.41 -1.89
C PHE A 401 -28.74 27.81 -3.29
N THR A 402 -28.37 29.07 -3.46
CA THR A 402 -27.63 29.52 -4.66
C THR A 402 -26.40 30.32 -4.25
N ALA A 403 -25.36 30.28 -5.08
CA ALA A 403 -24.11 31.02 -4.85
C ALA A 403 -24.32 32.53 -4.84
N GLN A 404 -25.38 33.02 -5.54
CA GLN A 404 -25.75 34.44 -5.61
C GLN A 404 -26.40 34.91 -4.33
N THR A 405 -27.41 34.17 -3.85
CA THR A 405 -28.15 34.52 -2.63
C THR A 405 -27.42 34.15 -1.35
N ARG A 406 -26.57 33.11 -1.40
CA ARG A 406 -25.83 32.54 -0.28
C ARG A 406 -26.70 32.17 0.92
N MET A 407 -27.98 31.84 0.65
CA MET A 407 -28.95 31.41 1.64
C MET A 407 -29.91 30.38 1.05
N SER A 408 -30.49 29.55 1.92
CA SER A 408 -31.55 28.59 1.63
C SER A 408 -32.67 28.74 2.70
N GLY A 409 -33.81 28.09 2.50
CA GLY A 409 -34.86 28.15 3.52
C GLY A 409 -36.18 27.56 3.08
N VAL A 410 -37.23 27.94 3.79
CA VAL A 410 -38.60 27.47 3.54
C VAL A 410 -39.61 28.57 3.78
N ASN A 411 -40.66 28.58 2.98
CA ASN A 411 -41.86 29.39 3.17
C ASN A 411 -43.00 28.47 3.63
N LEU A 412 -43.59 28.77 4.77
CA LEU A 412 -44.68 28.02 5.40
C LEU A 412 -45.84 29.01 5.64
N GLY A 413 -46.76 29.14 4.70
CA GLY A 413 -47.79 30.16 4.74
C GLY A 413 -47.18 31.57 4.85
N THR A 414 -47.39 32.25 5.98
CA THR A 414 -46.83 33.57 6.26
C THR A 414 -45.42 33.56 6.85
N ARG A 415 -44.93 32.41 7.29
CA ARG A 415 -43.60 32.27 7.89
C ARG A 415 -42.56 32.11 6.77
N GLN A 416 -41.55 32.94 6.77
CA GLN A 416 -40.41 32.84 5.85
C GLN A 416 -39.12 32.62 6.64
N ILE A 417 -38.61 31.39 6.64
CA ILE A 417 -37.40 31.02 7.36
C ILE A 417 -36.24 30.93 6.36
N ARG A 418 -35.13 31.57 6.70
CA ARG A 418 -33.89 31.58 5.90
C ARG A 418 -32.71 31.20 6.77
N LYS A 419 -31.81 30.41 6.22
CA LYS A 419 -30.48 30.12 6.79
C LYS A 419 -29.40 30.40 5.76
N GLY A 420 -28.24 30.87 6.20
CA GLY A 420 -27.15 31.15 5.26
C GLY A 420 -25.98 31.91 5.86
N ALA A 421 -25.15 32.44 4.97
CA ALA A 421 -24.00 33.24 5.36
C ALA A 421 -24.44 34.51 6.10
N THR A 422 -23.67 34.88 7.12
CA THR A 422 -24.01 36.02 7.99
C THR A 422 -24.36 37.28 7.20
N SER A 423 -23.54 37.68 6.24
CA SER A 423 -23.79 38.88 5.42
C SER A 423 -25.06 38.80 4.57
N ALA A 424 -25.42 37.60 4.09
CA ALA A 424 -26.64 37.42 3.31
C ALA A 424 -27.90 37.49 4.18
N ILE A 425 -27.87 36.87 5.35
CA ILE A 425 -28.98 36.89 6.29
C ILE A 425 -29.14 38.28 6.92
N GLU A 426 -28.04 38.98 7.21
CA GLU A 426 -28.09 40.38 7.67
C GLU A 426 -28.80 41.30 6.65
N ALA A 427 -28.40 41.22 5.37
CA ALA A 427 -29.07 41.96 4.30
C ALA A 427 -30.54 41.57 4.14
N TYR A 428 -30.87 40.26 4.30
CA TYR A 428 -32.24 39.77 4.27
C TYR A 428 -33.10 40.38 5.39
N VAL A 429 -32.61 40.33 6.65
CA VAL A 429 -33.31 40.89 7.82
C VAL A 429 -33.55 42.40 7.65
N GLN A 430 -32.52 43.15 7.20
CA GLN A 430 -32.60 44.57 6.94
C GLN A 430 -33.62 44.90 5.83
N SER A 431 -33.69 44.11 4.77
CA SER A 431 -34.66 44.29 3.68
C SER A 431 -36.10 44.07 4.11
N HIS A 432 -36.30 43.33 5.22
CA HIS A 432 -37.61 43.11 5.86
C HIS A 432 -37.90 44.07 7.02
N GLY A 433 -37.09 45.14 7.17
CA GLY A 433 -37.29 46.18 8.19
C GLY A 433 -36.78 45.80 9.59
N GLY A 434 -36.01 44.72 9.72
CA GLY A 434 -35.40 44.30 10.98
C GLY A 434 -34.01 44.87 11.20
N THR A 435 -33.49 44.68 12.41
CA THR A 435 -32.10 44.99 12.78
C THR A 435 -31.36 43.73 13.13
N PHE A 436 -30.09 43.64 12.74
CA PHE A 436 -29.25 42.49 13.08
C PHE A 436 -28.60 42.70 14.45
N PRO A 437 -28.82 41.79 15.45
CA PRO A 437 -28.36 42.00 16.83
C PRO A 437 -26.85 42.00 16.97
N ASP A 438 -26.29 42.88 17.83
CA ASP A 438 -24.84 42.96 18.07
C ASP A 438 -24.27 41.77 18.87
N ASP A 439 -25.07 41.13 19.73
CA ASP A 439 -24.72 39.91 20.43
C ASP A 439 -24.52 38.76 19.44
N LEU A 440 -25.37 38.70 18.41
CA LEU A 440 -25.28 37.70 17.37
C LEU A 440 -24.04 37.89 16.50
N ARG A 441 -23.64 39.15 16.20
CA ARG A 441 -22.36 39.45 15.52
C ARG A 441 -21.17 38.93 16.31
N ARG A 442 -21.15 39.21 17.62
CA ARG A 442 -20.08 38.69 18.51
C ARG A 442 -20.02 37.18 18.54
N THR A 443 -21.17 36.50 18.56
CA THR A 443 -21.24 35.03 18.49
C THR A 443 -20.71 34.50 17.17
N VAL A 444 -21.07 35.12 16.03
CA VAL A 444 -20.54 34.78 14.69
C VAL A 444 -19.02 34.93 14.65
N ASP A 445 -18.47 36.02 15.19
CA ASP A 445 -17.05 36.29 15.22
C ASP A 445 -16.32 35.25 16.10
N GLN A 446 -16.87 34.92 17.26
CA GLN A 446 -16.31 33.89 18.15
C GLN A 446 -16.24 32.51 17.47
N ILE A 447 -17.33 32.10 16.79
CA ILE A 447 -17.37 30.83 16.04
C ILE A 447 -16.33 30.85 14.95
N SER A 448 -16.22 31.96 14.20
CA SER A 448 -15.25 32.11 13.10
C SER A 448 -13.81 32.07 13.60
N MET A 449 -13.53 32.77 14.73
CA MET A 449 -12.21 32.73 15.36
C MET A 449 -11.85 31.34 15.90
N ALA A 450 -12.84 30.58 16.38
CA ALA A 450 -12.65 29.21 16.85
C ALA A 450 -12.59 28.18 15.69
N GLY A 451 -12.66 28.65 14.44
CA GLY A 451 -12.57 27.82 13.25
C GLY A 451 -13.83 27.09 12.84
N GLY A 452 -14.95 27.43 13.45
CA GLY A 452 -16.24 26.98 13.02
C GLY A 452 -16.78 27.81 11.84
N THR A 453 -17.78 27.29 11.16
CA THR A 453 -18.56 28.05 10.16
C THR A 453 -19.90 28.42 10.76
N PRO A 454 -20.18 29.71 10.95
CA PRO A 454 -21.49 30.15 11.42
C PRO A 454 -22.49 30.18 10.26
N LEU A 455 -23.65 29.55 10.44
CA LEU A 455 -24.82 29.74 9.59
C LEU A 455 -25.90 30.47 10.43
N VAL A 456 -26.29 31.66 10.01
CA VAL A 456 -27.31 32.42 10.69
C VAL A 456 -28.69 31.97 10.22
N VAL A 457 -29.65 31.91 11.17
CA VAL A 457 -31.06 31.59 10.90
C VAL A 457 -31.90 32.81 11.21
N ALA A 458 -32.81 33.16 10.30
CA ALA A 458 -33.75 34.23 10.47
C ALA A 458 -35.16 33.82 10.06
N GLU A 459 -36.16 34.41 10.71
CA GLU A 459 -37.60 34.35 10.35
C GLU A 459 -38.13 35.77 10.08
N GLY A 460 -38.42 36.05 8.81
CA GLY A 460 -38.82 37.38 8.38
C GLY A 460 -37.79 38.45 8.76
N SER A 461 -38.21 39.44 9.56
CA SER A 461 -37.36 40.55 10.04
C SER A 461 -36.49 40.21 11.27
N HIS A 462 -36.57 39.02 11.82
CA HIS A 462 -35.93 38.64 13.08
C HIS A 462 -34.83 37.63 12.85
N ALA A 463 -33.60 37.94 13.26
CA ALA A 463 -32.52 36.97 13.36
C ALA A 463 -32.68 36.10 14.61
N LEU A 464 -32.83 34.79 14.46
CA LEU A 464 -33.14 33.88 15.56
C LEU A 464 -31.88 33.37 16.28
N GLY A 465 -30.79 33.23 15.57
CA GLY A 465 -29.55 32.66 16.13
C GLY A 465 -28.59 32.13 15.09
N VAL A 466 -27.57 31.40 15.56
CA VAL A 466 -26.52 30.83 14.73
C VAL A 466 -26.46 29.32 14.91
N ILE A 467 -26.32 28.60 13.81
CA ILE A 467 -25.92 27.20 13.78
C ILE A 467 -24.39 27.16 13.66
N GLN A 468 -23.74 26.57 14.64
CA GLN A 468 -22.30 26.34 14.59
C GLN A 468 -21.99 25.03 13.82
N LEU A 469 -21.36 25.17 12.66
CA LEU A 469 -20.79 24.01 11.95
C LEU A 469 -19.31 23.87 12.26
N LYS A 470 -18.85 22.65 12.47
CA LYS A 470 -17.45 22.32 12.74
C LYS A 470 -17.02 21.12 11.92
N ASP A 471 -15.75 21.11 11.47
CA ASP A 471 -15.12 19.92 10.95
C ASP A 471 -14.87 18.93 12.10
N ILE A 472 -15.26 17.68 11.92
CA ILE A 472 -15.12 16.64 12.95
C ILE A 472 -13.90 15.80 12.64
N VAL A 473 -12.99 15.70 13.62
CA VAL A 473 -11.83 14.82 13.56
C VAL A 473 -12.28 13.35 13.53
N LYS A 474 -11.70 12.56 12.63
CA LYS A 474 -12.03 11.13 12.49
C LYS A 474 -11.70 10.37 13.77
N GLY A 475 -12.63 9.51 14.21
CA GLY A 475 -12.38 8.62 15.35
C GLY A 475 -11.21 7.68 15.10
N GLY A 476 -10.36 7.49 16.13
CA GLY A 476 -9.20 6.60 16.06
C GLY A 476 -7.97 7.17 15.35
N ILE A 477 -8.03 8.40 14.80
CA ILE A 477 -6.90 9.01 14.09
C ILE A 477 -5.76 9.37 15.05
N LYS A 478 -6.07 9.77 16.26
CA LYS A 478 -5.10 10.14 17.31
C LYS A 478 -4.23 8.96 17.71
N GLU A 479 -4.83 7.79 17.87
CA GLU A 479 -4.14 6.53 18.16
C GLU A 479 -3.21 6.15 17.01
N ARG A 480 -3.67 6.31 15.77
CA ARG A 480 -2.85 6.06 14.57
C ARG A 480 -1.65 6.99 14.49
N PHE A 481 -1.80 8.28 14.81
CA PHE A 481 -0.67 9.20 14.83
C PHE A 481 0.30 8.89 15.98
N ALA A 482 -0.20 8.41 17.12
CA ALA A 482 0.66 7.93 18.21
C ALA A 482 1.48 6.69 17.80
N GLU A 483 0.90 5.76 17.04
CA GLU A 483 1.60 4.61 16.46
C GLU A 483 2.70 5.06 15.49
N LEU A 484 2.39 5.98 14.57
CA LEU A 484 3.37 6.53 13.62
C LEU A 484 4.54 7.24 14.33
N ARG A 485 4.23 8.01 15.38
CA ARG A 485 5.26 8.66 16.22
C ARG A 485 6.15 7.63 16.93
N GLY A 486 5.56 6.53 17.40
CA GLY A 486 6.30 5.40 17.97
C GLY A 486 7.28 4.75 16.98
N MET A 487 7.02 4.88 15.69
CA MET A 487 7.90 4.44 14.60
C MET A 487 8.93 5.48 14.16
N GLY A 488 8.96 6.66 14.79
CA GLY A 488 9.83 7.76 14.43
C GLY A 488 9.35 8.60 13.24
N ILE A 489 8.09 8.47 12.83
CA ILE A 489 7.51 9.22 11.72
C ILE A 489 6.83 10.48 12.26
N LYS A 490 7.21 11.64 11.72
CA LYS A 490 6.59 12.92 12.01
C LYS A 490 5.34 13.11 11.17
N THR A 491 4.22 13.50 11.79
CA THR A 491 2.97 13.82 11.11
C THR A 491 2.76 15.34 11.06
N VAL A 492 2.47 15.87 9.89
CA VAL A 492 2.27 17.30 9.65
C VAL A 492 0.94 17.52 8.93
N MET A 493 0.03 18.24 9.57
CA MET A 493 -1.23 18.63 8.95
C MET A 493 -1.05 19.83 8.03
N ILE A 494 -1.61 19.78 6.84
CA ILE A 494 -1.65 20.90 5.90
C ILE A 494 -3.10 21.37 5.77
N THR A 495 -3.33 22.67 5.87
CA THR A 495 -4.67 23.25 5.75
C THR A 495 -4.64 24.69 5.22
N GLY A 496 -5.68 25.06 4.47
CA GLY A 496 -5.92 26.46 4.09
C GLY A 496 -6.52 27.33 5.21
N ASP A 497 -6.84 26.74 6.37
CA ASP A 497 -7.44 27.47 7.50
C ASP A 497 -6.46 28.47 8.12
N ASN A 498 -7.00 29.38 8.93
CA ASN A 498 -6.19 30.28 9.73
C ASN A 498 -5.40 29.51 10.82
N PRO A 499 -4.31 30.10 11.35
CA PRO A 499 -3.44 29.42 12.32
C PRO A 499 -4.14 28.96 13.61
N LEU A 500 -5.14 29.68 14.10
CA LEU A 500 -5.87 29.32 15.34
C LEU A 500 -6.71 28.09 15.14
N THR A 501 -7.45 28.01 14.03
CA THR A 501 -8.24 26.83 13.64
C THR A 501 -7.32 25.63 13.42
N ALA A 502 -6.25 25.82 12.69
CA ALA A 502 -5.27 24.77 12.40
C ALA A 502 -4.68 24.21 13.70
N ALA A 503 -4.28 25.06 14.63
CA ALA A 503 -3.74 24.66 15.94
C ALA A 503 -4.75 23.84 16.76
N ALA A 504 -6.03 24.27 16.79
CA ALA A 504 -7.07 23.56 17.53
C ALA A 504 -7.30 22.13 16.97
N ILE A 505 -7.42 22.00 15.64
CA ILE A 505 -7.60 20.70 14.97
C ILE A 505 -6.36 19.83 15.12
N ALA A 506 -5.16 20.39 14.98
CA ALA A 506 -3.91 19.69 15.15
C ALA A 506 -3.77 19.09 16.57
N ALA A 507 -4.13 19.85 17.59
CA ALA A 507 -4.13 19.39 18.99
C ALA A 507 -5.18 18.29 19.23
N GLU A 508 -6.39 18.45 18.69
CA GLU A 508 -7.46 17.44 18.79
C GLU A 508 -7.07 16.14 18.10
N ALA A 509 -6.53 16.21 16.90
CA ALA A 509 -6.09 15.06 16.11
C ALA A 509 -4.79 14.44 16.64
N GLY A 510 -3.97 15.21 17.36
CA GLY A 510 -2.70 14.75 17.91
C GLY A 510 -1.57 14.64 16.87
N VAL A 511 -1.59 15.49 15.82
CA VAL A 511 -0.47 15.61 14.87
C VAL A 511 0.71 16.33 15.53
N ASP A 512 1.93 16.12 14.98
CA ASP A 512 3.15 16.67 15.54
C ASP A 512 3.37 18.16 15.17
N ASP A 513 2.84 18.56 14.00
CA ASP A 513 3.04 19.91 13.46
C ASP A 513 1.91 20.25 12.46
N PHE A 514 1.82 21.51 12.04
CA PHE A 514 0.86 21.92 11.02
C PHE A 514 1.36 23.09 10.17
N LEU A 515 0.90 23.16 8.92
CA LEU A 515 1.04 24.29 8.01
C LEU A 515 -0.35 24.90 7.77
N ALA A 516 -0.58 26.08 8.32
CA ALA A 516 -1.81 26.85 8.12
C ALA A 516 -1.69 27.77 6.90
N GLN A 517 -2.83 28.21 6.32
CA GLN A 517 -2.89 29.07 5.14
C GLN A 517 -2.01 28.55 3.99
N ALA A 518 -2.01 27.22 3.81
CA ALA A 518 -1.12 26.54 2.87
C ALA A 518 -1.47 26.90 1.43
N THR A 519 -0.50 27.49 0.72
CA THR A 519 -0.53 27.63 -0.74
C THR A 519 0.25 26.50 -1.39
N PRO A 520 0.08 26.24 -2.71
CA PRO A 520 0.87 25.23 -3.42
C PRO A 520 2.37 25.45 -3.27
N GLU A 521 2.84 26.70 -3.29
CA GLU A 521 4.25 27.07 -3.12
C GLU A 521 4.74 26.79 -1.69
N ALA A 522 3.89 27.05 -0.68
CA ALA A 522 4.23 26.77 0.72
C ALA A 522 4.34 25.25 0.97
N LYS A 523 3.44 24.43 0.38
CA LYS A 523 3.53 22.97 0.41
C LYS A 523 4.84 22.48 -0.20
N LEU A 524 5.18 22.97 -1.40
CA LEU A 524 6.40 22.60 -2.11
C LEU A 524 7.66 22.99 -1.33
N LYS A 525 7.68 24.18 -0.74
CA LYS A 525 8.78 24.67 0.09
C LYS A 525 8.99 23.77 1.31
N LEU A 526 7.93 23.43 2.01
CA LEU A 526 7.97 22.56 3.19
C LEU A 526 8.57 21.18 2.86
N ILE A 527 8.17 20.57 1.74
CA ILE A 527 8.73 19.29 1.29
C ILE A 527 10.24 19.42 1.08
N ARG A 528 10.67 20.45 0.35
CA ARG A 528 12.10 20.69 0.08
C ARG A 528 12.93 20.94 1.34
N GLU A 529 12.37 21.62 2.33
CA GLU A 529 13.02 21.85 3.62
C GLU A 529 13.27 20.53 4.37
N TYR A 530 12.29 19.62 4.40
CA TYR A 530 12.48 18.31 4.99
C TYR A 530 13.50 17.45 4.20
N GLN A 531 13.41 17.47 2.87
CA GLN A 531 14.34 16.75 1.99
C GLN A 531 15.77 17.26 2.10
N ALA A 532 15.98 18.57 2.24
CA ALA A 532 17.28 19.17 2.48
C ALA A 532 17.90 18.70 3.81
N GLY A 533 17.06 18.37 4.80
CA GLY A 533 17.47 17.72 6.05
C GLY A 533 17.70 16.21 5.93
N GLY A 534 17.69 15.63 4.73
CA GLY A 534 17.89 14.20 4.48
C GLY A 534 16.70 13.32 4.84
N ARG A 535 15.49 13.89 5.00
CA ARG A 535 14.27 13.16 5.36
C ARG A 535 13.44 12.82 4.14
N LEU A 536 12.89 11.61 4.11
CA LEU A 536 11.93 11.19 3.08
C LEU A 536 10.52 11.63 3.45
N VAL A 537 9.87 12.28 2.49
CA VAL A 537 8.54 12.90 2.66
C VAL A 537 7.49 12.15 1.88
N ALA A 538 6.41 11.77 2.56
CA ALA A 538 5.21 11.26 1.91
C ALA A 538 4.07 12.29 1.97
N MET A 539 3.30 12.39 0.90
CA MET A 539 2.15 13.29 0.78
C MET A 539 0.98 12.61 0.10
N THR A 540 -0.24 12.96 0.53
CA THR A 540 -1.48 12.66 -0.21
C THR A 540 -2.04 13.93 -0.83
N GLY A 541 -2.71 13.81 -1.98
CA GLY A 541 -3.40 14.92 -2.61
C GLY A 541 -4.37 14.43 -3.69
N ASP A 542 -5.39 15.25 -3.99
CA ASP A 542 -6.44 14.95 -4.97
C ASP A 542 -6.66 16.09 -5.98
N GLY A 543 -6.26 17.32 -5.64
CA GLY A 543 -6.47 18.50 -6.46
C GLY A 543 -5.32 18.81 -7.42
N THR A 544 -5.62 19.61 -8.45
CA THR A 544 -4.60 20.16 -9.36
C THR A 544 -3.57 21.02 -8.63
N ASN A 545 -3.99 21.66 -7.52
CA ASN A 545 -3.12 22.48 -6.68
C ASN A 545 -2.07 21.65 -5.92
N ASP A 546 -2.31 20.35 -5.76
CA ASP A 546 -1.37 19.43 -5.08
C ASP A 546 -0.34 18.82 -6.03
N ALA A 547 -0.59 18.85 -7.34
CA ALA A 547 0.26 18.20 -8.34
C ALA A 547 1.75 18.62 -8.24
N PRO A 548 2.13 19.89 -8.05
CA PRO A 548 3.54 20.27 -7.88
C PRO A 548 4.17 19.67 -6.61
N ALA A 549 3.43 19.61 -5.52
CA ALA A 549 3.88 19.05 -4.25
C ALA A 549 3.97 17.51 -4.33
N LEU A 550 2.99 16.85 -4.96
CA LEU A 550 3.02 15.41 -5.24
C LEU A 550 4.22 15.03 -6.11
N ALA A 551 4.51 15.79 -7.16
CA ALA A 551 5.67 15.53 -8.02
C ALA A 551 7.02 15.65 -7.28
N GLN A 552 7.09 16.47 -6.22
CA GLN A 552 8.29 16.67 -5.42
C GLN A 552 8.45 15.63 -4.31
N ALA A 553 7.36 15.11 -3.73
CA ALA A 553 7.41 14.17 -2.63
C ALA A 553 8.04 12.82 -3.02
N ASP A 554 8.76 12.19 -2.10
CA ASP A 554 9.39 10.87 -2.31
C ASP A 554 8.33 9.77 -2.46
N VAL A 555 7.25 9.89 -1.69
CA VAL A 555 6.06 9.06 -1.78
C VAL A 555 4.85 9.97 -1.98
N ALA A 556 4.30 9.94 -3.18
CA ALA A 556 3.19 10.78 -3.60
C ALA A 556 1.97 9.91 -3.90
N VAL A 557 0.94 10.00 -3.07
CA VAL A 557 -0.28 9.21 -3.20
C VAL A 557 -1.40 10.08 -3.74
N ALA A 558 -1.76 9.88 -5.00
CA ALA A 558 -2.93 10.52 -5.59
C ALA A 558 -4.19 9.71 -5.30
N MET A 559 -5.30 10.40 -5.06
CA MET A 559 -6.60 9.76 -4.91
C MET A 559 -7.18 9.37 -6.27
N ASN A 560 -7.90 8.25 -6.35
CA ASN A 560 -8.59 7.87 -7.59
C ASN A 560 -9.71 8.87 -7.97
N SER A 561 -10.35 9.49 -6.99
CA SER A 561 -11.30 10.58 -7.18
C SER A 561 -10.66 11.89 -7.64
N GLY A 562 -9.34 12.02 -7.49
CA GLY A 562 -8.60 13.24 -7.79
C GLY A 562 -8.45 13.54 -9.28
N THR A 563 -7.95 14.74 -9.57
CA THR A 563 -7.72 15.22 -10.93
C THR A 563 -6.69 14.40 -11.68
N GLN A 564 -6.75 14.43 -13.01
CA GLN A 564 -5.75 13.75 -13.86
C GLN A 564 -4.33 14.24 -13.58
N ALA A 565 -4.16 15.55 -13.34
CA ALA A 565 -2.87 16.14 -13.00
C ALA A 565 -2.29 15.57 -11.69
N ALA A 566 -3.11 15.38 -10.66
CA ALA A 566 -2.68 14.75 -9.40
C ALA A 566 -2.28 13.29 -9.62
N LYS A 567 -3.06 12.52 -10.40
CA LYS A 567 -2.76 11.11 -10.72
C LYS A 567 -1.45 10.94 -11.51
N GLU A 568 -1.13 11.88 -12.39
CA GLU A 568 0.11 11.86 -13.18
C GLU A 568 1.33 12.28 -12.36
N ALA A 569 1.14 13.21 -11.42
CA ALA A 569 2.19 13.67 -10.52
C ALA A 569 2.53 12.63 -9.43
N GLY A 570 1.55 11.80 -9.02
CA GLY A 570 1.73 10.78 -7.99
C GLY A 570 2.54 9.58 -8.47
N ASN A 571 3.34 9.01 -7.58
CA ASN A 571 4.01 7.72 -7.82
C ASN A 571 3.24 6.53 -7.23
N MET A 572 2.12 6.79 -6.58
CA MET A 572 1.11 5.83 -6.14
C MET A 572 -0.29 6.39 -6.37
N VAL A 573 -1.26 5.50 -6.56
CA VAL A 573 -2.68 5.87 -6.63
C VAL A 573 -3.46 5.01 -5.65
N ASP A 574 -4.19 5.66 -4.75
CA ASP A 574 -5.14 5.01 -3.85
C ASP A 574 -6.51 4.89 -4.54
N LEU A 575 -6.91 3.66 -4.81
CA LEU A 575 -8.18 3.35 -5.49
C LEU A 575 -9.40 3.60 -4.63
N ASP A 576 -9.27 3.48 -3.31
CA ASP A 576 -10.34 3.71 -2.34
C ASP A 576 -10.59 5.21 -2.11
N SER A 577 -9.73 6.08 -2.65
CA SER A 577 -9.76 7.53 -2.40
C SER A 577 -9.85 7.86 -0.91
N ASN A 578 -9.15 7.08 -0.09
CA ASN A 578 -9.12 7.23 1.35
C ASN A 578 -7.78 7.81 1.81
N PRO A 579 -7.72 9.09 2.15
CA PRO A 579 -6.45 9.74 2.49
C PRO A 579 -5.69 9.12 3.68
N THR A 580 -6.40 8.41 4.57
CA THR A 580 -5.74 7.67 5.67
C THR A 580 -5.00 6.42 5.18
N LYS A 581 -5.18 6.02 3.92
CA LYS A 581 -4.48 4.91 3.28
C LYS A 581 -2.97 5.08 3.26
N LEU A 582 -2.48 6.32 3.30
CA LEU A 582 -1.04 6.60 3.39
C LEU A 582 -0.38 5.90 4.58
N ILE A 583 -1.08 5.77 5.70
CA ILE A 583 -0.59 5.04 6.89
C ILE A 583 -0.39 3.56 6.56
N GLU A 584 -1.38 2.93 5.92
CA GLU A 584 -1.30 1.53 5.50
C GLU A 584 -0.20 1.30 4.45
N ILE A 585 -0.01 2.26 3.54
CA ILE A 585 1.07 2.25 2.54
C ILE A 585 2.44 2.21 3.23
N VAL A 586 2.65 3.06 4.22
CA VAL A 586 3.89 3.10 5.00
C VAL A 586 4.10 1.80 5.78
N GLU A 587 3.06 1.26 6.40
CA GLU A 587 3.12 -0.02 7.11
C GLU A 587 3.54 -1.18 6.17
N ILE A 588 2.97 -1.25 4.97
CA ILE A 588 3.31 -2.27 3.97
C ILE A 588 4.76 -2.10 3.49
N GLY A 589 5.19 -0.87 3.23
CA GLY A 589 6.58 -0.56 2.87
C GLY A 589 7.56 -0.99 3.97
N LYS A 590 7.31 -0.61 5.22
CA LYS A 590 8.11 -1.03 6.39
C LYS A 590 8.12 -2.55 6.54
N GLN A 591 6.98 -3.23 6.37
CA GLN A 591 6.92 -4.68 6.42
C GLN A 591 7.80 -5.33 5.34
N MET A 592 7.84 -4.76 4.14
CA MET A 592 8.70 -5.25 3.05
C MET A 592 10.19 -5.13 3.42
N LEU A 593 10.62 -3.96 3.91
CA LEU A 593 11.99 -3.71 4.35
C LEU A 593 12.39 -4.64 5.52
N MET A 594 11.51 -4.79 6.51
CA MET A 594 11.70 -5.71 7.63
C MET A 594 11.84 -7.16 7.17
N THR A 595 11.03 -7.59 6.21
CA THR A 595 11.10 -8.96 5.66
C THR A 595 12.44 -9.20 4.99
N ARG A 596 12.88 -8.24 4.18
CA ARG A 596 14.18 -8.30 3.51
C ARG A 596 15.33 -8.38 4.51
N GLY A 597 15.35 -7.48 5.50
CA GLY A 597 16.35 -7.44 6.55
C GLY A 597 16.39 -8.74 7.39
N SER A 598 15.23 -9.25 7.78
CA SER A 598 15.09 -10.48 8.57
C SER A 598 15.62 -11.71 7.80
N LEU A 599 15.24 -11.85 6.52
CA LEU A 599 15.70 -12.96 5.69
C LEU A 599 17.19 -12.85 5.34
N THR A 600 17.73 -11.65 5.14
CA THR A 600 19.16 -11.44 4.96
C THR A 600 19.95 -11.84 6.21
N THR A 601 19.49 -11.42 7.40
CA THR A 601 20.11 -11.80 8.69
C THR A 601 20.09 -13.32 8.89
N PHE A 602 18.94 -13.94 8.61
CA PHE A 602 18.80 -15.40 8.70
C PHE A 602 19.75 -16.09 7.72
N SER A 603 19.82 -15.64 6.45
CA SER A 603 20.68 -16.23 5.43
C SER A 603 22.15 -16.23 5.82
N ILE A 604 22.66 -15.06 6.25
CA ILE A 604 24.06 -14.92 6.68
C ILE A 604 24.36 -15.84 7.88
N ALA A 605 23.49 -15.85 8.89
CA ALA A 605 23.66 -16.69 10.08
C ALA A 605 23.61 -18.20 9.73
N ASN A 606 22.68 -18.57 8.83
CA ASN A 606 22.53 -19.93 8.32
C ASN A 606 23.78 -20.42 7.56
N ASP A 607 24.40 -19.54 6.78
CA ASP A 607 25.59 -19.91 6.00
C ASP A 607 26.80 -20.18 6.93
N VAL A 608 26.94 -19.41 8.02
CA VAL A 608 27.99 -19.63 9.03
C VAL A 608 27.86 -21.01 9.67
N ALA A 609 26.65 -21.46 9.99
CA ALA A 609 26.46 -22.78 10.62
C ALA A 609 26.93 -23.97 9.74
N LYS A 610 26.82 -23.84 8.40
CA LYS A 610 27.23 -24.88 7.45
C LYS A 610 28.74 -25.14 7.43
N TYR A 611 29.54 -24.14 7.84
CA TYR A 611 30.98 -24.34 7.97
C TYR A 611 31.34 -25.48 8.94
N PHE A 612 30.59 -25.61 10.03
CA PHE A 612 30.78 -26.65 11.03
C PHE A 612 30.40 -28.06 10.52
N ALA A 613 29.68 -28.15 9.40
CA ALA A 613 29.43 -29.43 8.72
C ALA A 613 30.50 -29.74 7.68
N ILE A 614 30.82 -28.77 6.79
CA ILE A 614 31.58 -29.05 5.57
C ILE A 614 33.11 -28.96 5.80
N LEU A 615 33.60 -27.98 6.58
CA LEU A 615 35.04 -27.84 6.79
C LEU A 615 35.68 -29.04 7.52
N PRO A 616 35.12 -29.53 8.66
CA PRO A 616 35.62 -30.74 9.28
C PRO A 616 35.60 -31.95 8.31
N ALA A 617 34.46 -32.12 7.59
CA ALA A 617 34.30 -33.19 6.63
C ALA A 617 35.35 -33.18 5.50
N ALA A 618 35.72 -31.99 5.00
CA ALA A 618 36.68 -31.81 3.92
C ALA A 618 38.13 -32.10 4.34
N PHE A 619 38.50 -31.84 5.59
CA PHE A 619 39.90 -31.83 6.03
C PHE A 619 40.25 -32.80 7.16
N VAL A 620 39.30 -33.50 7.80
CA VAL A 620 39.54 -34.40 8.92
C VAL A 620 40.47 -35.56 8.57
N ALA A 621 40.46 -36.03 7.31
CA ALA A 621 41.34 -37.09 6.84
C ALA A 621 42.81 -36.61 6.80
N THR A 622 43.05 -35.33 6.57
CA THR A 622 44.40 -34.74 6.55
C THR A 622 44.82 -34.24 7.93
N TYR A 623 43.89 -33.64 8.64
CA TYR A 623 44.09 -33.07 9.97
C TYR A 623 43.04 -33.59 10.95
N PRO A 624 43.27 -34.77 11.59
CA PRO A 624 42.30 -35.41 12.50
C PRO A 624 41.81 -34.50 13.65
N ALA A 625 42.66 -33.58 14.11
CA ALA A 625 42.32 -32.61 15.14
C ALA A 625 41.10 -31.71 14.76
N LEU A 626 40.83 -31.50 13.47
CA LEU A 626 39.65 -30.76 13.01
C LEU A 626 38.33 -31.51 13.27
N GLY A 627 38.36 -32.78 13.61
CA GLY A 627 37.21 -33.54 14.11
C GLY A 627 36.55 -32.90 15.33
N ALA A 628 37.29 -32.13 16.13
CA ALA A 628 36.75 -31.38 17.24
C ALA A 628 35.72 -30.28 16.80
N LEU A 629 35.80 -29.85 15.53
CA LEU A 629 34.82 -28.88 14.96
C LEU A 629 33.56 -29.56 14.44
N ASN A 630 33.48 -30.90 14.42
CA ASN A 630 32.25 -31.64 14.09
C ASN A 630 31.27 -31.59 15.29
N VAL A 631 30.87 -30.40 15.67
CA VAL A 631 29.95 -30.11 16.80
C VAL A 631 28.60 -30.81 16.63
N MET A 632 28.18 -31.02 15.39
CA MET A 632 26.91 -31.71 15.07
C MET A 632 27.03 -33.23 15.22
N GLY A 633 28.24 -33.80 15.35
CA GLY A 633 28.49 -35.25 15.42
C GLY A 633 27.96 -35.97 14.17
N LEU A 634 28.27 -35.45 12.96
CA LEU A 634 27.83 -36.02 11.70
C LEU A 634 28.55 -37.33 11.43
N HIS A 635 27.87 -38.28 10.78
CA HIS A 635 28.26 -39.67 10.70
C HIS A 635 29.51 -39.90 9.82
N SER A 636 29.54 -39.31 8.64
CA SER A 636 30.67 -39.45 7.69
C SER A 636 30.90 -38.11 6.95
N PRO A 637 32.09 -37.92 6.33
CA PRO A 637 32.32 -36.74 5.50
C PRO A 637 31.31 -36.58 4.36
N GLU A 638 30.93 -37.68 3.70
CA GLU A 638 29.98 -37.68 2.59
C GLU A 638 28.56 -37.32 3.12
N SER A 639 28.13 -37.90 4.25
CA SER A 639 26.83 -37.61 4.83
C SER A 639 26.75 -36.15 5.29
N ALA A 640 27.82 -35.62 5.88
CA ALA A 640 27.92 -34.24 6.33
C ALA A 640 27.73 -33.22 5.18
N ILE A 641 28.47 -33.44 4.07
CA ILE A 641 28.41 -32.57 2.91
C ILE A 641 27.02 -32.65 2.24
N LEU A 642 26.53 -33.88 2.03
CA LEU A 642 25.23 -34.12 1.39
C LEU A 642 24.09 -33.52 2.25
N SER A 643 24.12 -33.72 3.58
CA SER A 643 23.12 -33.13 4.49
C SER A 643 23.12 -31.61 4.46
N ALA A 644 24.28 -30.96 4.38
CA ALA A 644 24.40 -29.53 4.27
C ALA A 644 23.84 -29.01 2.96
N VAL A 645 24.07 -29.66 1.83
CA VAL A 645 23.54 -29.29 0.51
C VAL A 645 22.02 -29.51 0.45
N ILE A 646 21.51 -30.62 0.97
CA ILE A 646 20.08 -30.90 1.08
C ILE A 646 19.40 -29.82 1.92
N PHE A 647 19.95 -29.54 3.10
CA PHE A 647 19.43 -28.51 3.98
C PHE A 647 19.39 -27.13 3.28
N ASN A 648 20.44 -26.77 2.55
CA ASN A 648 20.53 -25.53 1.79
C ASN A 648 19.41 -25.38 0.74
N ALA A 649 19.01 -26.47 0.09
CA ALA A 649 17.89 -26.47 -0.84
C ALA A 649 16.54 -26.38 -0.11
N LEU A 650 16.34 -27.18 0.93
CA LEU A 650 15.05 -27.26 1.64
C LEU A 650 14.71 -25.99 2.42
N ILE A 651 15.70 -25.30 2.97
CA ILE A 651 15.47 -24.07 3.73
C ILE A 651 14.85 -22.96 2.85
N ILE A 652 15.17 -22.92 1.56
CA ILE A 652 14.55 -21.99 0.61
C ILE A 652 13.04 -22.25 0.57
N VAL A 653 12.63 -23.52 0.46
CA VAL A 653 11.19 -23.90 0.41
C VAL A 653 10.47 -23.48 1.70
N VAL A 654 11.09 -23.73 2.86
CA VAL A 654 10.54 -23.38 4.17
C VAL A 654 10.37 -21.86 4.33
N LEU A 655 11.23 -21.06 3.71
CA LEU A 655 11.20 -19.61 3.80
C LEU A 655 10.29 -18.95 2.74
N ILE A 656 9.84 -19.68 1.70
CA ILE A 656 8.89 -19.13 0.70
C ILE A 656 7.65 -18.50 1.33
N PRO A 657 6.92 -19.16 2.27
CA PRO A 657 5.76 -18.55 2.92
C PRO A 657 6.09 -17.26 3.65
N LEU A 658 7.27 -17.18 4.28
CA LEU A 658 7.73 -15.98 4.99
C LEU A 658 8.08 -14.86 4.01
N ALA A 659 8.74 -15.17 2.89
CA ALA A 659 9.05 -14.20 1.84
C ALA A 659 7.78 -13.61 1.20
N LEU A 660 6.77 -14.45 0.95
CA LEU A 660 5.52 -14.04 0.30
C LEU A 660 4.56 -13.30 1.24
N ARG A 661 4.39 -13.75 2.50
CA ARG A 661 3.52 -13.10 3.49
C ARG A 661 4.16 -11.88 4.14
N GLY A 662 5.47 -11.85 4.20
CA GLY A 662 6.23 -10.91 4.99
C GLY A 662 6.28 -11.26 6.48
N VAL A 663 7.24 -10.66 7.17
CA VAL A 663 7.37 -10.70 8.63
C VAL A 663 6.24 -9.89 9.25
N LYS A 664 5.67 -10.38 10.36
CA LYS A 664 4.60 -9.65 11.05
C LYS A 664 5.09 -8.25 11.49
N TYR A 665 4.43 -7.24 10.95
CA TYR A 665 4.71 -5.86 11.29
C TYR A 665 4.37 -5.58 12.77
N ARG A 666 5.21 -4.76 13.43
CA ARG A 666 4.96 -4.19 14.76
C ARG A 666 5.46 -2.74 14.76
N PRO A 667 4.67 -1.79 15.27
CA PRO A 667 5.05 -0.39 15.36
C PRO A 667 6.03 -0.18 16.52
N VAL A 668 7.31 -0.50 16.28
CA VAL A 668 8.41 -0.32 17.25
C VAL A 668 9.55 0.45 16.61
N GLY A 669 10.34 1.14 17.42
CA GLY A 669 11.51 1.89 16.95
C GLY A 669 12.57 1.01 16.29
N ALA A 670 13.37 1.60 15.40
CA ALA A 670 14.38 0.88 14.59
C ALA A 670 15.36 0.06 15.44
N ALA A 671 15.82 0.57 16.59
CA ALA A 671 16.74 -0.14 17.49
C ALA A 671 16.13 -1.43 18.08
N GLN A 672 14.88 -1.38 18.54
CA GLN A 672 14.18 -2.56 19.06
C GLN A 672 13.92 -3.58 17.96
N LEU A 673 13.61 -3.11 16.75
CA LEU A 673 13.42 -3.95 15.59
C LEU A 673 14.70 -4.70 15.21
N LEU A 674 15.84 -4.00 15.16
CA LEU A 674 17.14 -4.58 14.89
C LEU A 674 17.52 -5.63 15.93
N GLN A 675 17.39 -5.32 17.23
CA GLN A 675 17.66 -6.25 18.31
C GLN A 675 16.81 -7.51 18.21
N ARG A 676 15.52 -7.37 17.93
CA ARG A 676 14.62 -8.49 17.76
C ARG A 676 14.96 -9.33 16.52
N ASN A 677 15.29 -8.70 15.40
CA ASN A 677 15.68 -9.41 14.19
C ASN A 677 16.97 -10.19 14.42
N LEU A 678 17.97 -9.64 15.11
CA LEU A 678 19.19 -10.35 15.48
C LEU A 678 18.89 -11.53 16.42
N LEU A 679 17.98 -11.39 17.38
CA LEU A 679 17.63 -12.50 18.26
C LEU A 679 16.84 -13.60 17.54
N ILE A 680 15.80 -13.27 16.79
CA ILE A 680 14.93 -14.27 16.17
C ILE A 680 15.58 -14.89 14.93
N TYR A 681 16.04 -14.03 14.00
CA TYR A 681 16.53 -14.48 12.70
C TYR A 681 18.04 -14.75 12.71
N GLY A 682 18.83 -14.02 13.50
CA GLY A 682 20.24 -14.28 13.68
C GLY A 682 20.49 -15.55 14.49
N ALA A 683 19.99 -15.60 15.71
CA ALA A 683 20.15 -16.80 16.55
C ALA A 683 19.38 -18.01 15.98
N GLY A 684 18.16 -17.79 15.44
CA GLY A 684 17.40 -18.82 14.75
C GLY A 684 18.12 -19.34 13.50
N GLY A 685 18.69 -18.43 12.69
CA GLY A 685 19.51 -18.77 11.52
C GLY A 685 20.76 -19.56 11.89
N LEU A 686 21.32 -19.33 13.07
CA LEU A 686 22.46 -20.12 13.56
C LEU A 686 22.03 -21.51 14.07
N VAL A 687 20.94 -21.61 14.83
CA VAL A 687 20.54 -22.86 15.50
C VAL A 687 19.82 -23.83 14.56
N VAL A 688 18.91 -23.33 13.71
CA VAL A 688 18.09 -24.15 12.81
C VAL A 688 18.93 -25.07 11.89
N PRO A 689 20.04 -24.63 11.30
CA PRO A 689 20.88 -25.50 10.47
C PRO A 689 21.54 -26.65 11.27
N PHE A 690 21.95 -26.41 12.54
CA PHE A 690 22.52 -27.47 13.35
C PHE A 690 21.51 -28.62 13.54
N ILE A 691 20.26 -28.27 13.83
CA ILE A 691 19.19 -29.26 14.02
C ILE A 691 18.81 -29.89 12.67
N GLY A 692 18.64 -29.08 11.64
CA GLY A 692 18.17 -29.54 10.32
C GLY A 692 19.21 -30.43 9.59
N ILE A 693 20.46 -30.01 9.59
CA ILE A 693 21.56 -30.82 9.00
C ILE A 693 21.71 -32.15 9.74
N LYS A 694 21.67 -32.14 11.08
CA LYS A 694 21.74 -33.37 11.87
C LYS A 694 20.54 -34.29 11.64
N ALA A 695 19.33 -33.75 11.53
CA ALA A 695 18.16 -34.57 11.20
C ALA A 695 18.26 -35.22 9.84
N ILE A 696 18.76 -34.48 8.84
CA ILE A 696 18.98 -35.00 7.48
C ILE A 696 20.09 -36.07 7.51
N ASP A 697 21.18 -35.86 8.24
CA ASP A 697 22.28 -36.86 8.42
C ASP A 697 21.73 -38.20 8.97
N TRP A 698 20.88 -38.12 10.02
CA TRP A 698 20.21 -39.32 10.54
C TRP A 698 19.32 -40.01 9.49
N LEU A 699 18.58 -39.23 8.71
CA LEU A 699 17.71 -39.79 7.67
C LEU A 699 18.54 -40.48 6.56
N LEU A 700 19.62 -39.87 6.13
CA LEU A 700 20.54 -40.46 5.12
C LEU A 700 21.18 -41.75 5.60
N VAL A 701 21.60 -41.79 6.86
CA VAL A 701 22.16 -43.03 7.48
C VAL A 701 21.10 -44.11 7.59
N ALA A 702 19.89 -43.76 8.07
CA ALA A 702 18.78 -44.71 8.21
C ALA A 702 18.32 -45.31 6.85
N LEU A 703 18.42 -44.53 5.77
CA LEU A 703 18.11 -44.96 4.40
C LEU A 703 19.29 -45.62 3.67
N HIS A 704 20.44 -45.80 4.33
CA HIS A 704 21.68 -46.31 3.73
C HIS A 704 22.15 -45.54 2.47
N LEU A 705 21.80 -44.24 2.39
CA LEU A 705 22.21 -43.39 1.25
C LEU A 705 23.57 -42.70 1.45
N ALA A 706 24.17 -42.81 2.65
CA ALA A 706 25.41 -42.18 3.06
C ALA A 706 26.39 -43.17 3.68
N ALA A 707 26.36 -44.42 3.27
CA ALA A 707 27.29 -45.48 3.71
C ALA A 707 28.60 -45.47 2.87
#